data_6e23a1a5b55326f4b5d1c166b37d675d
#
_entry.id   6e23a1a5b55326f4b5d1c166b37d675d
#
_cell.length_a   1.000
_cell.length_b   1.000
_cell.length_c   1.000
_cell.angle_alpha   90.00
_cell.angle_beta   90.00
_cell.angle_gamma   90.00
#
_symmetry.space_group_name_H-M   'P 1'
#
loop_
_entity.id
_entity.type
_entity.pdbx_description
1 polymer ?
#
loop_
_entity_poly.entity_id
_entity_poly.type
_entity_poly.pdbx_seq_one_letter_code
_entity_poly.pdbx_strand_id
1 'polypeptide(L)'
;MVTTSSKGYQDNPDESYAKIETKKLEYSIPYIPVEKRSAILPKHNICSIAPAGESSDNFITGSGTLRIQTSGQPYNDVVTYTHEMLYEPKWAETPLPPDLRPYLPRIRQLLLEGKPNEANALVDEAQKKAGFEKYMNFDNDILYPVGGPSRHTAFTLRFRRPEQPDTRDYLRFLDMQNGMITSMWTDARGSFRNECFCAYDGDVTVNRFTAPKGQLDLDVEMQLPRLNGSTHQLNIEDGVITLATAYNPEFGQKGYAVVIRFLPKGGTMNKTERGMHISGADGLTVVAKIERFESDFTFECVKPIRDGLMAMKVDFDKLLKGNEKYIGQRMDRSRIHLSPDQDMLLSGEELLRRAHSRNELDPALLEKLYDMGRFFQIYETGKYIPPFTGQHNINTNLQVCAGNNTGLFDEMDVYFKYYETKFDDFRTNAQLLYGARGLLASVHCDPNSGLYYHFSHTYPHYGFTGVLGWIYNELWGYYLVTGDKEFLRTRVIPAYKEMALFYEDYACDRGPDGKVIFYPSFSPENPTPNPGYETVTSRDRNPTRINSVMDIAICREILMNLIDGCKTLGIEQDNIPHWEAQLADLPTYLLDLDGGLKEWAWPTIEENYNHRHVSHHYDVWPGRAVTPEKDPELSEAIIISNRKRAQQDDSAHGIIHRAFTAIRLKDMEEAEQNLSQLLNHGFVRRTLQTSHFPYRGVFPDLTGAVPAFLVEMCVFSEPGTVEFLPVMPDNLMNGAIDGVWLYTFAKLNHMDWDEKGIRASITSNQAQTLTLRNRREGCRILVNGKELTKDGDHVQYTFKAGETAKIEIIL
;
A
#
# COMPACT_ATOMS: atom_id res chain seq x y z
N MET A 1 11.93 -3.13 -20.87
CA MET A 1 10.64 -2.77 -21.45
C MET A 1 9.70 -3.91 -21.10
N VAL A 2 8.94 -3.79 -20.02
CA VAL A 2 7.86 -4.70 -19.74
C VAL A 2 6.63 -4.02 -20.31
N THR A 3 6.24 -4.40 -21.51
CA THR A 3 4.87 -4.28 -21.91
C THR A 3 4.11 -5.20 -20.98
N THR A 4 3.34 -4.65 -20.07
CA THR A 4 2.20 -5.35 -19.52
C THR A 4 1.21 -5.55 -20.67
N SER A 5 1.50 -6.49 -21.55
CA SER A 5 0.43 -7.13 -22.27
C SER A 5 -0.38 -7.86 -21.20
N SER A 6 -1.64 -7.61 -21.16
CA SER A 6 -2.64 -8.38 -20.42
C SER A 6 -2.78 -9.81 -20.96
N LYS A 7 -1.71 -10.41 -21.44
CA LYS A 7 -1.62 -11.83 -21.70
C LYS A 7 -1.49 -12.52 -20.36
N GLY A 8 -2.52 -13.23 -20.06
CA GLY A 8 -2.79 -13.92 -18.84
C GLY A 8 -1.55 -14.58 -18.21
N TYR A 9 -1.58 -14.58 -16.91
CA TYR A 9 -0.75 -15.34 -16.00
C TYR A 9 -0.66 -16.84 -16.41
N GLN A 10 0.14 -17.13 -17.44
CA GLN A 10 0.46 -18.48 -17.90
C GLN A 10 1.94 -18.66 -18.17
N ASP A 11 2.80 -17.90 -17.49
CA ASP A 11 4.21 -18.27 -17.47
C ASP A 11 4.42 -19.31 -16.39
N ASN A 12 4.88 -20.48 -16.82
CA ASN A 12 5.17 -21.63 -15.97
C ASN A 12 6.07 -21.22 -14.80
N PRO A 13 5.66 -21.40 -13.53
CA PRO A 13 6.44 -21.01 -12.36
C PRO A 13 7.86 -21.60 -12.37
N ASP A 14 8.04 -22.80 -12.89
CA ASP A 14 9.30 -23.51 -12.90
C ASP A 14 10.36 -22.89 -13.80
N GLU A 15 9.99 -22.26 -14.91
CA GLU A 15 10.95 -21.59 -15.79
C GLU A 15 11.51 -20.28 -15.20
N SER A 16 10.77 -19.60 -14.33
CA SER A 16 11.23 -18.37 -13.70
C SER A 16 12.24 -18.64 -12.57
N TYR A 17 12.09 -19.72 -11.85
CA TYR A 17 13.03 -20.16 -10.81
C TYR A 17 14.40 -20.53 -11.37
N ALA A 18 14.45 -21.29 -12.45
CA ALA A 18 15.69 -21.68 -13.11
C ALA A 18 16.46 -20.47 -13.65
N LYS A 19 15.77 -19.45 -14.17
CA LYS A 19 16.41 -18.22 -14.69
C LYS A 19 17.01 -17.31 -13.61
N ILE A 20 16.44 -17.32 -12.39
CA ILE A 20 16.92 -16.52 -11.27
C ILE A 20 18.19 -17.12 -10.65
N GLU A 21 18.28 -18.43 -10.53
CA GLU A 21 19.48 -19.09 -10.00
C GLU A 21 20.67 -18.97 -10.96
N THR A 22 20.48 -19.06 -12.26
CA THR A 22 21.54 -18.88 -13.26
C THR A 22 22.06 -17.45 -13.30
N LYS A 23 21.24 -16.43 -13.04
CA LYS A 23 21.68 -15.04 -12.95
C LYS A 23 22.53 -14.71 -11.72
N LYS A 24 22.41 -15.44 -10.62
CA LYS A 24 23.24 -15.26 -9.40
C LYS A 24 24.73 -15.50 -9.63
N LEU A 25 25.11 -16.28 -10.63
CA LEU A 25 26.50 -16.62 -10.91
C LEU A 25 27.21 -15.59 -11.80
N GLU A 26 26.49 -14.74 -12.52
CA GLU A 26 27.08 -13.80 -13.49
C GLU A 26 27.47 -12.43 -12.91
N TYR A 27 27.10 -12.08 -11.66
CA TYR A 27 27.28 -10.72 -11.11
C TYR A 27 28.12 -10.67 -9.83
N SER A 28 29.27 -11.32 -9.79
CA SER A 28 30.18 -11.16 -8.65
C SER A 28 31.21 -10.05 -8.87
N ILE A 29 30.75 -8.78 -8.90
CA ILE A 29 31.66 -7.68 -8.62
C ILE A 29 32.08 -7.83 -7.16
N PRO A 30 33.40 -7.85 -6.84
CA PRO A 30 33.87 -7.85 -5.47
C PRO A 30 33.27 -6.66 -4.70
N TYR A 31 32.57 -6.95 -3.60
CA TYR A 31 31.84 -5.95 -2.83
C TYR A 31 32.56 -5.58 -1.54
N ILE A 32 32.13 -4.46 -0.92
CA ILE A 32 32.65 -4.01 0.38
C ILE A 32 32.20 -4.97 1.47
N PRO A 33 33.12 -5.61 2.21
CA PRO A 33 32.79 -6.55 3.26
C PRO A 33 32.13 -5.85 4.48
N VAL A 34 31.32 -6.58 5.25
CA VAL A 34 30.47 -6.06 6.34
C VAL A 34 31.25 -5.20 7.32
N GLU A 35 32.44 -5.65 7.75
CA GLU A 35 33.29 -4.97 8.73
C GLU A 35 33.79 -3.57 8.32
N LYS A 36 33.70 -3.24 7.02
CA LYS A 36 34.05 -1.92 6.48
C LYS A 36 32.86 -1.01 6.26
N ARG A 37 31.64 -1.56 6.35
CA ARG A 37 30.42 -0.80 6.00
C ARG A 37 30.02 0.23 7.04
N SER A 38 30.41 0.06 8.31
CA SER A 38 30.10 1.03 9.38
C SER A 38 30.63 2.44 9.13
N ALA A 39 31.70 2.57 8.35
CA ALA A 39 32.26 3.88 7.95
C ALA A 39 31.55 4.50 6.74
N ILE A 40 30.60 3.79 6.09
CA ILE A 40 30.01 4.17 4.81
C ILE A 40 28.49 4.31 4.92
N LEU A 41 27.84 3.34 5.57
CA LEU A 41 26.40 3.25 5.65
C LEU A 41 25.83 4.22 6.69
N PRO A 42 24.76 4.94 6.38
CA PRO A 42 23.99 5.67 7.38
C PRO A 42 23.29 4.69 8.34
N LYS A 43 22.86 5.19 9.49
CA LYS A 43 22.23 4.36 10.53
C LYS A 43 20.97 3.65 10.01
N HIS A 44 20.09 4.37 9.33
CA HIS A 44 18.85 3.84 8.77
C HIS A 44 19.01 3.61 7.28
N ASN A 45 19.48 2.42 6.92
CA ASN A 45 19.85 2.09 5.55
C ASN A 45 19.27 0.75 5.09
N ILE A 46 19.14 0.65 3.78
CA ILE A 46 19.03 -0.62 3.08
C ILE A 46 20.19 -0.68 2.09
N CYS A 47 21.02 -1.71 2.15
CA CYS A 47 22.11 -1.86 1.20
C CYS A 47 22.03 -3.17 0.42
N SER A 48 22.66 -3.19 -0.76
CA SER A 48 22.78 -4.33 -1.66
C SER A 48 24.21 -4.43 -2.16
N ILE A 49 24.74 -5.63 -2.19
CA ILE A 49 26.13 -5.93 -2.59
C ILE A 49 26.30 -6.21 -4.09
N ALA A 50 25.20 -6.09 -4.83
CA ALA A 50 25.22 -6.29 -6.28
C ALA A 50 24.33 -5.23 -6.99
N PRO A 51 24.68 -4.81 -8.21
CA PRO A 51 23.79 -3.99 -9.02
C PRO A 51 22.51 -4.74 -9.38
N ALA A 52 21.45 -4.00 -9.75
CA ALA A 52 20.20 -4.63 -10.17
C ALA A 52 20.40 -5.45 -11.45
N GLY A 53 19.95 -6.70 -11.44
CA GLY A 53 19.87 -7.56 -12.61
C GLY A 53 18.57 -7.36 -13.40
N GLU A 54 17.53 -6.92 -12.73
CA GLU A 54 16.22 -6.62 -13.29
C GLU A 54 15.62 -5.37 -12.61
N SER A 55 14.58 -4.79 -13.21
CA SER A 55 13.99 -3.53 -12.71
C SER A 55 13.36 -3.66 -11.33
N SER A 56 12.90 -4.85 -10.96
CA SER A 56 12.35 -5.16 -9.64
C SER A 56 13.39 -5.14 -8.51
N ASP A 57 14.66 -5.16 -8.84
CA ASP A 57 15.77 -5.02 -7.90
C ASP A 57 16.35 -3.58 -7.88
N ASN A 58 15.75 -2.64 -8.57
CA ASN A 58 16.15 -1.24 -8.50
C ASN A 58 15.88 -0.68 -7.11
N PHE A 59 16.77 0.22 -6.63
CA PHE A 59 16.37 1.10 -5.56
C PHE A 59 15.41 2.17 -6.07
N ILE A 60 14.42 2.50 -5.25
CA ILE A 60 13.40 3.51 -5.54
C ILE A 60 13.42 4.56 -4.44
N THR A 61 13.31 5.82 -4.83
CA THR A 61 13.11 6.96 -3.94
C THR A 61 12.19 7.98 -4.57
N GLY A 62 11.60 8.85 -3.75
CA GLY A 62 10.67 9.87 -4.23
C GLY A 62 10.51 11.03 -3.26
N SER A 63 9.75 12.02 -3.72
CA SER A 63 9.23 13.15 -2.94
C SER A 63 7.70 13.17 -2.92
N GLY A 64 7.08 12.01 -3.16
CA GLY A 64 5.65 11.89 -3.41
C GLY A 64 5.26 12.34 -4.82
N THR A 65 5.56 13.56 -5.21
CA THR A 65 5.30 14.09 -6.56
C THR A 65 6.21 13.44 -7.61
N LEU A 66 7.50 13.32 -7.31
CA LEU A 66 8.51 12.76 -8.20
C LEU A 66 9.05 11.44 -7.66
N ARG A 67 9.43 10.53 -8.58
CA ARG A 67 10.04 9.26 -8.24
C ARG A 67 11.19 8.93 -9.18
N ILE A 68 12.26 8.41 -8.61
CA ILE A 68 13.44 7.87 -9.31
C ILE A 68 13.57 6.38 -8.98
N GLN A 69 13.95 5.61 -10.01
CA GLN A 69 14.41 4.23 -9.87
C GLN A 69 15.77 4.09 -10.53
N THR A 70 16.74 3.47 -9.87
CA THR A 70 18.10 3.29 -10.42
C THR A 70 18.57 1.84 -10.31
N SER A 71 19.24 1.35 -11.35
CA SER A 71 19.83 0.01 -11.37
C SER A 71 21.13 -0.07 -10.56
N GLY A 72 21.85 1.05 -10.40
CA GLY A 72 23.15 1.10 -9.75
C GLY A 72 24.26 0.36 -10.49
N GLN A 73 24.10 0.15 -11.80
CA GLN A 73 25.13 -0.49 -12.64
C GLN A 73 26.32 0.44 -12.82
N PRO A 74 27.57 -0.02 -12.58
CA PRO A 74 28.76 0.83 -12.68
C PRO A 74 28.96 1.49 -14.04
N TYR A 75 28.71 0.75 -15.13
CA TYR A 75 29.07 1.19 -16.49
C TYR A 75 27.86 1.42 -17.41
N ASN A 76 26.66 1.01 -16.99
CA ASN A 76 25.46 1.17 -17.79
C ASN A 76 24.24 1.36 -16.87
N ASP A 77 24.28 2.44 -16.08
CA ASP A 77 23.20 2.73 -15.14
C ASP A 77 21.95 3.22 -15.89
N VAL A 78 20.80 2.68 -15.51
CA VAL A 78 19.49 3.04 -16.04
C VAL A 78 18.68 3.68 -14.94
N VAL A 79 18.35 4.96 -15.13
CA VAL A 79 17.59 5.75 -14.17
C VAL A 79 16.26 6.15 -14.80
N THR A 80 15.17 5.75 -14.18
CA THR A 80 13.81 6.00 -14.65
C THR A 80 13.16 7.08 -13.77
N TYR A 81 12.48 8.03 -14.42
CA TYR A 81 11.84 9.18 -13.78
C TYR A 81 10.33 9.16 -14.00
N THR A 82 9.59 9.41 -12.94
CA THR A 82 8.13 9.41 -12.95
C THR A 82 7.58 10.58 -12.14
N HIS A 83 6.38 10.99 -12.44
CA HIS A 83 5.61 11.97 -11.67
C HIS A 83 4.27 11.35 -11.25
N GLU A 84 3.72 11.73 -10.10
CA GLU A 84 2.49 11.15 -9.54
C GLU A 84 1.30 11.18 -10.50
N MET A 85 1.16 12.26 -11.28
CA MET A 85 0.05 12.49 -12.21
C MET A 85 0.30 11.97 -13.64
N LEU A 86 1.34 11.19 -13.89
CA LEU A 86 1.61 10.63 -15.22
C LEU A 86 0.82 9.35 -15.45
N TYR A 87 -0.42 9.54 -15.88
CA TYR A 87 -1.31 8.50 -16.36
C TYR A 87 -1.62 8.74 -17.84
N GLU A 88 -1.46 7.70 -18.65
CA GLU A 88 -1.84 7.76 -20.06
C GLU A 88 -3.37 7.83 -20.17
N PRO A 89 -3.96 8.92 -20.71
CA PRO A 89 -5.40 9.02 -20.87
C PRO A 89 -5.97 7.92 -21.77
N LYS A 90 -7.17 7.45 -21.49
CA LYS A 90 -7.91 6.47 -22.32
C LYS A 90 -9.18 7.05 -22.92
N TRP A 91 -9.63 8.20 -22.43
CA TRP A 91 -10.84 8.90 -22.85
C TRP A 91 -10.67 10.40 -22.58
N ALA A 92 -11.45 11.18 -23.30
CA ALA A 92 -11.54 12.63 -23.03
C ALA A 92 -12.21 12.88 -21.69
N GLU A 93 -13.34 12.19 -21.47
CA GLU A 93 -14.09 12.18 -20.20
C GLU A 93 -14.31 10.72 -19.79
N THR A 94 -14.20 10.43 -18.51
CA THR A 94 -14.46 9.09 -17.97
C THR A 94 -15.90 8.70 -18.28
N PRO A 95 -16.14 7.51 -18.86
CA PRO A 95 -17.49 7.09 -19.22
C PRO A 95 -18.37 6.94 -17.97
N LEU A 96 -19.62 7.36 -18.07
CA LEU A 96 -20.62 7.12 -17.02
C LEU A 96 -20.86 5.61 -16.87
N PRO A 97 -21.08 5.12 -15.65
CA PRO A 97 -21.49 3.72 -15.43
C PRO A 97 -22.74 3.37 -16.24
N PRO A 98 -22.91 2.09 -16.62
CA PRO A 98 -24.17 1.68 -17.23
C PRO A 98 -25.33 1.85 -16.25
N ASP A 99 -26.51 2.21 -16.75
CA ASP A 99 -27.72 2.29 -15.93
C ASP A 99 -28.26 0.88 -15.67
N LEU A 100 -28.01 0.34 -14.46
CA LEU A 100 -28.51 -0.98 -14.04
C LEU A 100 -29.91 -0.94 -13.41
N ARG A 101 -30.48 0.23 -13.13
CA ARG A 101 -31.78 0.36 -12.48
C ARG A 101 -32.91 -0.43 -13.17
N PRO A 102 -33.03 -0.43 -14.51
CA PRO A 102 -34.07 -1.21 -15.18
C PRO A 102 -33.89 -2.73 -15.05
N TYR A 103 -32.66 -3.18 -14.82
CA TYR A 103 -32.29 -4.60 -14.75
C TYR A 103 -32.31 -5.13 -13.30
N LEU A 104 -32.15 -4.25 -12.33
CA LEU A 104 -31.94 -4.63 -10.91
C LEU A 104 -33.03 -5.54 -10.35
N PRO A 105 -34.34 -5.33 -10.58
CA PRO A 105 -35.38 -6.24 -10.08
C PRO A 105 -35.21 -7.66 -10.62
N ARG A 106 -34.84 -7.82 -11.91
CA ARG A 106 -34.63 -9.14 -12.50
C ARG A 106 -33.32 -9.76 -12.04
N ILE A 107 -32.26 -8.99 -11.89
CA ILE A 107 -30.98 -9.44 -11.30
C ILE A 107 -31.24 -10.00 -9.90
N ARG A 108 -31.93 -9.26 -9.05
CA ARG A 108 -32.28 -9.68 -7.68
C ARG A 108 -33.09 -10.96 -7.65
N GLN A 109 -34.12 -11.06 -8.51
CA GLN A 109 -34.94 -12.26 -8.64
C GLN A 109 -34.09 -13.47 -9.04
N LEU A 110 -33.21 -13.34 -10.05
CA LEU A 110 -32.34 -14.43 -10.53
C LEU A 110 -31.38 -14.90 -9.43
N LEU A 111 -30.85 -13.99 -8.61
CA LEU A 111 -29.99 -14.36 -7.49
C LEU A 111 -30.77 -15.18 -6.44
N LEU A 112 -32.01 -14.83 -6.13
CA LEU A 112 -32.88 -15.61 -5.24
C LEU A 112 -33.27 -16.97 -5.85
N GLU A 113 -33.37 -17.07 -7.19
CA GLU A 113 -33.58 -18.32 -7.92
C GLU A 113 -32.31 -19.18 -8.00
N GLY A 114 -31.15 -18.72 -7.48
CA GLY A 114 -29.87 -19.41 -7.57
C GLY A 114 -29.24 -19.38 -8.98
N LYS A 115 -29.53 -18.36 -9.78
CA LYS A 115 -29.08 -18.18 -11.17
C LYS A 115 -28.15 -16.98 -11.34
N PRO A 116 -27.00 -16.96 -10.64
CA PRO A 116 -26.13 -15.78 -10.64
C PRO A 116 -25.50 -15.49 -12.02
N ASN A 117 -25.27 -16.49 -12.86
CA ASN A 117 -24.71 -16.26 -14.19
C ASN A 117 -25.71 -15.57 -15.14
N GLU A 118 -27.00 -15.93 -15.06
CA GLU A 118 -28.06 -15.22 -15.78
C GLU A 118 -28.20 -13.77 -15.27
N ALA A 119 -28.04 -13.54 -13.97
CA ALA A 119 -28.04 -12.21 -13.37
C ALA A 119 -26.88 -11.36 -13.91
N ASN A 120 -25.66 -11.90 -13.95
CA ASN A 120 -24.49 -11.18 -14.46
C ASN A 120 -24.58 -10.91 -15.97
N ALA A 121 -25.24 -11.80 -16.76
CA ALA A 121 -25.46 -11.57 -18.19
C ALA A 121 -26.31 -10.31 -18.48
N LEU A 122 -27.21 -9.95 -17.57
CA LEU A 122 -27.98 -8.69 -17.66
C LEU A 122 -27.10 -7.45 -17.47
N VAL A 123 -26.04 -7.56 -16.69
CA VAL A 123 -25.04 -6.48 -16.53
C VAL A 123 -24.27 -6.27 -17.83
N ASP A 124 -23.87 -7.35 -18.51
CA ASP A 124 -23.23 -7.25 -19.82
C ASP A 124 -24.15 -6.60 -20.86
N GLU A 125 -25.43 -6.94 -20.84
CA GLU A 125 -26.43 -6.30 -21.73
C GLU A 125 -26.50 -4.79 -21.46
N ALA A 126 -26.55 -4.39 -20.19
CA ALA A 126 -26.56 -2.98 -19.81
C ALA A 126 -25.27 -2.25 -20.25
N GLN A 127 -24.10 -2.90 -20.09
CA GLN A 127 -22.83 -2.34 -20.54
C GLN A 127 -22.79 -2.17 -22.06
N LYS A 128 -23.24 -3.15 -22.82
CA LYS A 128 -23.34 -3.06 -24.29
C LYS A 128 -24.24 -1.91 -24.70
N LYS A 129 -25.42 -1.80 -24.08
CA LYS A 129 -26.36 -0.71 -24.35
C LYS A 129 -25.77 0.67 -24.02
N ALA A 130 -24.94 0.77 -23.01
CA ALA A 130 -24.21 1.99 -22.64
C ALA A 130 -22.99 2.27 -23.55
N GLY A 131 -22.66 1.41 -24.49
CA GLY A 131 -21.55 1.58 -25.42
C GLY A 131 -20.18 1.25 -24.85
N PHE A 132 -20.11 0.46 -23.79
CA PHE A 132 -18.84 0.05 -23.17
C PHE A 132 -18.02 -0.90 -24.04
N GLU A 133 -18.60 -1.55 -25.05
CA GLU A 133 -17.90 -2.53 -25.93
C GLU A 133 -16.59 -1.98 -26.50
N LYS A 134 -16.54 -0.70 -26.85
CA LYS A 134 -15.35 -0.05 -27.41
C LYS A 134 -14.18 0.07 -26.42
N TYR A 135 -14.43 -0.08 -25.12
CA TYR A 135 -13.44 0.01 -24.04
C TYR A 135 -13.05 -1.35 -23.47
N MET A 136 -13.82 -2.39 -23.78
CA MET A 136 -13.59 -3.72 -23.22
C MET A 136 -12.61 -4.52 -24.07
N ASN A 137 -11.75 -5.27 -23.41
CA ASN A 137 -10.87 -6.21 -24.07
C ASN A 137 -11.56 -7.58 -24.14
N PHE A 138 -11.58 -8.18 -25.34
CA PHE A 138 -12.04 -9.55 -25.55
C PHE A 138 -10.82 -10.44 -25.79
N ASP A 139 -10.67 -11.48 -25.00
CA ASP A 139 -9.69 -12.53 -25.22
C ASP A 139 -10.38 -13.89 -25.03
N ASN A 140 -10.45 -14.69 -26.11
CA ASN A 140 -11.06 -16.02 -26.10
C ASN A 140 -12.50 -16.05 -25.55
N ASP A 141 -13.37 -15.13 -25.99
CA ASP A 141 -14.75 -14.97 -25.54
C ASP A 141 -14.94 -14.58 -24.05
N ILE A 142 -13.87 -14.21 -23.37
CA ILE A 142 -13.93 -13.65 -22.01
C ILE A 142 -14.00 -12.14 -22.10
N LEU A 143 -14.98 -11.57 -21.43
CA LEU A 143 -15.15 -10.13 -21.30
C LEU A 143 -14.27 -9.62 -20.18
N TYR A 144 -13.13 -8.99 -20.51
CA TYR A 144 -12.30 -8.30 -19.51
C TYR A 144 -12.84 -6.92 -19.20
N PRO A 145 -12.76 -6.49 -17.92
CA PRO A 145 -13.19 -5.16 -17.55
C PRO A 145 -12.35 -4.09 -18.24
N VAL A 146 -12.94 -2.92 -18.43
CA VAL A 146 -12.25 -1.75 -18.93
C VAL A 146 -11.11 -1.41 -17.98
N GLY A 147 -9.86 -1.46 -18.44
CA GLY A 147 -8.73 -0.99 -17.66
C GLY A 147 -8.70 0.55 -17.58
N GLY A 148 -8.40 1.10 -16.42
CA GLY A 148 -8.22 2.56 -16.25
C GLY A 148 -6.99 3.12 -16.96
N PRO A 149 -6.77 4.44 -16.88
CA PRO A 149 -5.54 5.08 -17.29
C PRO A 149 -4.32 4.41 -16.65
N SER A 150 -3.29 4.15 -17.44
CA SER A 150 -2.10 3.44 -16.98
C SER A 150 -0.99 4.41 -16.57
N ARG A 151 -0.40 4.23 -15.38
CA ARG A 151 0.77 5.01 -14.94
C ARG A 151 1.95 4.71 -15.85
N HIS A 152 2.68 5.75 -16.26
CA HIS A 152 3.84 5.63 -17.13
C HIS A 152 5.02 6.47 -16.64
N THR A 153 6.20 6.22 -17.21
CA THR A 153 7.42 6.99 -16.95
C THR A 153 7.42 8.29 -17.73
N ALA A 154 7.99 9.36 -17.16
CA ALA A 154 8.21 10.60 -17.91
C ALA A 154 9.28 10.39 -18.98
N PHE A 155 10.41 9.81 -18.59
CA PHE A 155 11.56 9.47 -19.41
C PHE A 155 12.49 8.53 -18.65
N THR A 156 13.49 8.00 -19.35
CA THR A 156 14.58 7.24 -18.76
C THR A 156 15.91 7.83 -19.24
N LEU A 157 16.88 8.01 -18.34
CA LEU A 157 18.26 8.32 -18.70
C LEU A 157 19.10 7.06 -18.56
N ARG A 158 19.89 6.80 -19.58
CA ARG A 158 20.92 5.76 -19.58
C ARG A 158 22.29 6.42 -19.50
N PHE A 159 23.05 6.08 -18.46
CA PHE A 159 24.38 6.59 -18.20
C PHE A 159 25.40 5.51 -18.53
N ARG A 160 26.14 5.69 -19.63
CA ARG A 160 27.14 4.73 -20.10
C ARG A 160 28.54 5.26 -19.89
N ARG A 161 29.41 4.38 -19.43
CA ARG A 161 30.83 4.64 -19.24
C ARG A 161 31.67 3.53 -19.88
N PRO A 162 32.90 3.79 -20.28
CA PRO A 162 33.81 2.73 -20.70
C PRO A 162 34.04 1.72 -19.58
N GLU A 163 33.76 0.45 -19.85
CA GLU A 163 34.02 -0.64 -18.92
C GLU A 163 35.51 -0.75 -18.60
N GLN A 164 35.79 -1.10 -17.35
CA GLN A 164 37.15 -1.29 -16.89
C GLN A 164 37.33 -2.67 -16.26
N PRO A 165 38.45 -3.35 -16.45
CA PRO A 165 38.81 -4.52 -15.68
C PRO A 165 38.98 -4.14 -14.20
N ASP A 166 38.99 -5.13 -13.32
CA ASP A 166 39.26 -4.99 -11.89
C ASP A 166 38.26 -4.12 -11.11
N THR A 167 37.00 -4.09 -11.53
CA THR A 167 35.91 -3.44 -10.78
C THR A 167 35.69 -4.16 -9.44
N ARG A 168 35.76 -3.41 -8.34
CA ARG A 168 35.70 -3.91 -6.97
C ARG A 168 35.12 -2.88 -6.03
N ASP A 169 35.04 -3.25 -4.76
CA ASP A 169 34.52 -2.39 -3.68
C ASP A 169 33.13 -1.87 -3.98
N TYR A 170 32.30 -2.74 -4.60
CA TYR A 170 30.92 -2.35 -4.95
C TYR A 170 30.04 -2.33 -3.71
N LEU A 171 29.21 -1.29 -3.61
CA LEU A 171 28.09 -1.19 -2.67
C LEU A 171 27.06 -0.21 -3.22
N ARG A 172 25.79 -0.52 -3.10
CA ARG A 172 24.72 0.46 -3.27
C ARG A 172 23.81 0.45 -2.06
N PHE A 173 23.26 1.60 -1.72
CA PHE A 173 22.39 1.73 -0.56
C PHE A 173 21.43 2.91 -0.70
N LEU A 174 20.34 2.81 0.04
CA LEU A 174 19.34 3.86 0.25
C LEU A 174 19.47 4.34 1.69
N ASP A 175 19.58 5.65 1.88
CA ASP A 175 19.44 6.32 3.18
C ASP A 175 17.96 6.71 3.38
N MET A 176 17.28 6.00 4.26
CA MET A 176 15.87 6.24 4.54
C MET A 176 15.61 7.49 5.40
N GLN A 177 16.66 8.18 5.87
CA GLN A 177 16.51 9.44 6.59
C GLN A 177 16.37 10.66 5.66
N ASN A 178 16.86 10.55 4.43
CA ASN A 178 16.84 11.64 3.46
C ASN A 178 16.45 11.22 2.04
N GLY A 179 16.23 9.93 1.80
CA GLY A 179 15.84 9.39 0.51
C GLY A 179 16.94 9.33 -0.54
N MET A 180 18.21 9.49 -0.18
CA MET A 180 19.33 9.42 -1.13
C MET A 180 19.70 7.98 -1.43
N ILE A 181 19.77 7.62 -2.71
CA ILE A 181 20.34 6.38 -3.20
C ILE A 181 21.78 6.66 -3.60
N THR A 182 22.70 5.82 -3.12
CA THR A 182 24.11 5.86 -3.47
C THR A 182 24.53 4.54 -4.09
N SER A 183 25.27 4.58 -5.19
CA SER A 183 26.01 3.46 -5.76
C SER A 183 27.49 3.82 -5.87
N MET A 184 28.36 2.95 -5.40
CA MET A 184 29.80 3.20 -5.38
C MET A 184 30.60 1.97 -5.78
N TRP A 185 31.77 2.20 -6.39
CA TRP A 185 32.71 1.16 -6.77
C TRP A 185 34.12 1.77 -6.99
N THR A 186 35.09 0.92 -7.11
CA THR A 186 36.46 1.26 -7.46
C THR A 186 36.88 0.47 -8.71
N ASP A 187 37.59 1.11 -9.66
CA ASP A 187 38.24 0.45 -10.77
C ASP A 187 39.70 0.95 -10.94
N ALA A 188 40.33 0.64 -12.03
CA ALA A 188 41.74 1.04 -12.29
C ALA A 188 41.97 2.57 -12.27
N ARG A 189 40.91 3.38 -12.52
CA ARG A 189 40.98 4.86 -12.51
C ARG A 189 40.80 5.45 -11.10
N GLY A 190 40.25 4.68 -10.14
CA GLY A 190 40.00 5.09 -8.80
C GLY A 190 38.54 4.85 -8.38
N SER A 191 38.07 5.59 -7.38
CA SER A 191 36.74 5.40 -6.78
C SER A 191 35.69 6.31 -7.42
N PHE A 192 34.55 5.73 -7.76
CA PHE A 192 33.38 6.39 -8.34
C PHE A 192 32.19 6.34 -7.39
N ARG A 193 31.34 7.35 -7.48
CA ARG A 193 30.10 7.44 -6.69
C ARG A 193 28.99 8.09 -7.51
N ASN A 194 27.83 7.45 -7.55
CA ASN A 194 26.60 7.99 -8.11
C ASN A 194 25.60 8.16 -6.97
N GLU A 195 24.98 9.33 -6.87
CA GLU A 195 24.00 9.66 -5.84
C GLU A 195 22.77 10.26 -6.50
N CYS A 196 21.59 9.84 -6.08
CA CYS A 196 20.36 10.44 -6.58
C CYS A 196 19.25 10.50 -5.53
N PHE A 197 18.40 11.51 -5.64
CA PHE A 197 17.22 11.70 -4.82
C PHE A 197 16.20 12.60 -5.52
N CYS A 198 14.96 12.60 -5.04
CA CYS A 198 13.94 13.59 -5.40
C CYS A 198 13.90 14.66 -4.31
N ALA A 199 14.09 15.91 -4.67
CA ALA A 199 14.10 17.02 -3.71
C ALA A 199 12.68 17.53 -3.47
N TYR A 200 12.26 17.57 -2.21
CA TYR A 200 11.01 18.25 -1.81
C TYR A 200 11.08 19.75 -2.07
N ASP A 201 12.24 20.35 -1.81
CA ASP A 201 12.48 21.74 -2.14
C ASP A 201 12.71 21.91 -3.65
N GLY A 202 11.88 22.71 -4.31
CA GLY A 202 11.97 23.00 -5.73
C GLY A 202 11.34 21.96 -6.65
N ASP A 203 10.91 20.81 -6.11
CA ASP A 203 10.20 19.76 -6.86
C ASP A 203 11.01 19.31 -8.09
N VAL A 204 12.24 18.84 -7.82
CA VAL A 204 13.21 18.42 -8.85
C VAL A 204 13.85 17.09 -8.48
N THR A 205 14.26 16.34 -9.49
CA THR A 205 15.14 15.19 -9.29
C THR A 205 16.59 15.61 -9.41
N VAL A 206 17.46 15.02 -8.61
CA VAL A 206 18.89 15.34 -8.59
C VAL A 206 19.72 14.06 -8.70
N ASN A 207 20.66 14.03 -9.66
CA ASN A 207 21.67 12.97 -9.77
C ASN A 207 23.05 13.61 -9.73
N ARG A 208 23.94 13.10 -8.89
CA ARG A 208 25.34 13.55 -8.80
C ARG A 208 26.29 12.38 -9.07
N PHE A 209 27.19 12.60 -9.99
CA PHE A 209 28.27 11.68 -10.33
C PHE A 209 29.59 12.27 -9.85
N THR A 210 30.34 11.51 -9.10
CA THR A 210 31.69 11.88 -8.62
C THR A 210 32.70 10.86 -9.13
N ALA A 211 33.83 11.33 -9.64
CA ALA A 211 34.91 10.53 -10.17
C ALA A 211 36.27 11.08 -9.71
N PRO A 212 37.36 10.33 -9.82
CA PRO A 212 38.69 10.88 -9.69
C PRO A 212 38.93 12.00 -10.71
N LYS A 213 39.82 12.93 -10.40
CA LYS A 213 40.08 14.12 -11.21
C LYS A 213 40.28 13.78 -12.68
N GLY A 214 39.42 14.33 -13.54
CA GLY A 214 39.48 14.14 -14.98
C GLY A 214 39.14 12.72 -15.47
N GLN A 215 38.50 11.88 -14.67
CA GLN A 215 38.23 10.48 -15.01
C GLN A 215 36.73 10.20 -15.29
N LEU A 216 35.87 11.21 -15.29
CA LEU A 216 34.47 11.03 -15.68
C LEU A 216 34.32 11.17 -17.20
N ASP A 217 34.21 10.03 -17.88
CA ASP A 217 33.75 9.94 -19.26
C ASP A 217 32.38 9.28 -19.25
N LEU A 218 31.34 9.97 -19.75
CA LEU A 218 29.96 9.57 -19.60
C LEU A 218 29.09 9.94 -20.80
N ASP A 219 28.48 8.96 -21.44
CA ASP A 219 27.41 9.14 -22.41
C ASP A 219 26.07 9.09 -21.69
N VAL A 220 25.28 10.15 -21.82
CA VAL A 220 23.92 10.22 -21.29
C VAL A 220 22.94 10.18 -22.45
N GLU A 221 22.09 9.17 -22.49
CA GLU A 221 21.08 8.98 -23.53
C GLU A 221 19.69 9.02 -22.93
N MET A 222 18.81 9.84 -23.52
CA MET A 222 17.40 9.92 -23.12
C MET A 222 16.56 8.94 -23.93
N GLN A 223 15.72 8.17 -23.23
CA GLN A 223 14.73 7.27 -23.82
C GLN A 223 13.34 7.76 -23.45
N LEU A 224 12.46 7.85 -24.46
CA LEU A 224 11.09 8.30 -24.32
C LEU A 224 10.16 7.11 -24.02
N PRO A 225 9.09 7.31 -23.23
CA PRO A 225 8.07 6.30 -23.06
C PRO A 225 7.32 6.06 -24.37
N ARG A 226 6.81 4.84 -24.55
CA ARG A 226 5.92 4.52 -25.65
C ARG A 226 4.48 4.75 -25.20
N LEU A 227 3.85 5.79 -25.72
CA LEU A 227 2.48 6.19 -25.42
C LEU A 227 1.65 6.17 -26.70
N ASN A 228 0.44 5.63 -26.61
CA ASN A 228 -0.40 5.45 -27.81
C ASN A 228 -0.92 6.78 -28.35
N GLY A 229 -0.66 7.05 -29.62
CA GLY A 229 -1.12 8.28 -30.30
C GLY A 229 -0.51 9.58 -29.78
N SER A 230 0.54 9.51 -28.92
CA SER A 230 1.22 10.71 -28.40
C SER A 230 2.20 11.28 -29.41
N THR A 231 2.47 12.58 -29.27
CA THR A 231 3.48 13.31 -30.06
C THR A 231 4.52 13.91 -29.10
N HIS A 232 5.80 13.72 -29.44
CA HIS A 232 6.91 14.24 -28.64
C HIS A 232 7.67 15.32 -29.40
N GLN A 233 8.03 16.38 -28.70
CA GLN A 233 8.95 17.39 -29.17
C GLN A 233 10.15 17.41 -28.23
N LEU A 234 11.29 16.87 -28.74
CA LEU A 234 12.56 16.80 -28.03
C LEU A 234 13.53 17.84 -28.60
N ASN A 235 14.09 18.68 -27.75
CA ASN A 235 15.12 19.63 -28.11
C ASN A 235 16.35 19.44 -27.21
N ILE A 236 17.55 19.39 -27.82
CA ILE A 236 18.83 19.21 -27.13
C ILE A 236 19.73 20.40 -27.48
N GLU A 237 20.03 21.19 -26.46
CA GLU A 237 20.95 22.33 -26.50
C GLU A 237 22.16 22.04 -25.61
N ASP A 238 23.17 22.90 -25.63
CA ASP A 238 24.34 22.72 -24.79
C ASP A 238 23.93 22.81 -23.29
N GLY A 239 24.04 21.65 -22.63
CA GLY A 239 23.75 21.52 -21.21
C GLY A 239 22.28 21.42 -20.82
N VAL A 240 21.34 21.39 -21.77
CA VAL A 240 19.91 21.30 -21.49
C VAL A 240 19.19 20.38 -22.47
N ILE A 241 18.31 19.52 -21.93
CA ILE A 241 17.35 18.76 -22.73
C ILE A 241 15.95 19.22 -22.31
N THR A 242 15.10 19.50 -23.30
CA THR A 242 13.68 19.75 -23.08
C THR A 242 12.86 18.73 -23.86
N LEU A 243 11.82 18.20 -23.21
CA LEU A 243 10.82 17.31 -23.78
C LEU A 243 9.45 17.86 -23.49
N ALA A 244 8.62 18.00 -24.54
CA ALA A 244 7.19 18.25 -24.40
C ALA A 244 6.44 17.11 -25.09
N THR A 245 5.50 16.50 -24.38
CA THR A 245 4.73 15.37 -24.85
C THR A 245 3.25 15.70 -24.80
N ALA A 246 2.61 15.75 -25.99
CA ALA A 246 1.16 15.79 -26.10
C ALA A 246 0.64 14.35 -26.13
N TYR A 247 -0.37 14.03 -25.32
CA TYR A 247 -1.08 12.76 -25.44
C TYR A 247 -1.95 12.75 -26.69
N ASN A 248 -2.54 11.57 -26.99
CA ASN A 248 -3.48 11.44 -28.10
C ASN A 248 -4.53 12.58 -28.03
N PRO A 249 -4.66 13.41 -29.07
CA PRO A 249 -5.57 14.56 -29.08
C PRO A 249 -7.05 14.17 -28.96
N GLU A 250 -7.41 12.93 -29.26
CA GLU A 250 -8.76 12.41 -29.03
C GLU A 250 -9.17 12.47 -27.55
N PHE A 251 -8.20 12.51 -26.64
CA PHE A 251 -8.43 12.55 -25.19
C PHE A 251 -8.27 13.95 -24.58
N GLY A 252 -8.30 14.99 -25.42
CA GLY A 252 -8.20 16.39 -25.03
C GLY A 252 -6.78 16.95 -25.07
N GLN A 253 -6.65 18.23 -24.79
CA GLN A 253 -5.36 18.93 -24.78
C GLN A 253 -4.59 18.65 -23.49
N LYS A 254 -4.15 17.41 -23.31
CA LYS A 254 -3.40 16.91 -22.15
C LYS A 254 -1.97 16.62 -22.55
N GLY A 255 -1.04 16.77 -21.61
CA GLY A 255 0.36 16.51 -21.89
C GLY A 255 1.26 16.65 -20.65
N TYR A 256 2.55 16.54 -20.85
CA TYR A 256 3.55 16.84 -19.82
C TYR A 256 4.82 17.42 -20.45
N ALA A 257 5.57 18.15 -19.65
CA ALA A 257 6.83 18.74 -20.04
C ALA A 257 7.94 18.34 -19.07
N VAL A 258 9.16 18.18 -19.62
CA VAL A 258 10.37 17.82 -18.88
C VAL A 258 11.47 18.81 -19.28
N VAL A 259 12.22 19.24 -18.29
CA VAL A 259 13.48 19.99 -18.50
C VAL A 259 14.58 19.32 -17.70
N ILE A 260 15.70 19.02 -18.35
CA ILE A 260 16.87 18.40 -17.73
C ILE A 260 18.06 19.34 -17.93
N ARG A 261 18.72 19.71 -16.84
CA ARG A 261 19.91 20.56 -16.82
C ARG A 261 21.13 19.78 -16.39
N PHE A 262 22.23 19.88 -17.17
CA PHE A 262 23.50 19.22 -16.92
C PHE A 262 24.53 20.24 -16.45
N LEU A 263 25.22 19.95 -15.36
CA LEU A 263 26.19 20.81 -14.69
C LEU A 263 27.51 20.03 -14.47
N PRO A 264 28.38 19.96 -15.46
CA PRO A 264 29.67 19.27 -15.33
C PRO A 264 30.62 20.06 -14.41
N LYS A 265 31.43 19.34 -13.65
CA LYS A 265 32.56 19.89 -12.87
C LYS A 265 33.87 19.56 -13.58
N GLY A 266 34.42 20.54 -14.28
CA GLY A 266 35.57 20.32 -15.16
C GLY A 266 35.24 19.55 -16.44
N GLY A 267 36.25 19.23 -17.24
CA GLY A 267 36.09 18.52 -18.50
C GLY A 267 35.36 19.30 -19.58
N THR A 268 34.83 18.57 -20.57
CA THR A 268 34.01 19.11 -21.67
C THR A 268 32.68 18.41 -21.75
N MET A 269 31.70 19.10 -22.28
CA MET A 269 30.37 18.57 -22.52
C MET A 269 29.89 18.94 -23.91
N ASN A 270 29.44 17.96 -24.68
CA ASN A 270 28.93 18.13 -26.02
C ASN A 270 27.55 17.46 -26.16
N LYS A 271 26.65 18.09 -26.91
CA LYS A 271 25.36 17.46 -27.21
C LYS A 271 25.54 16.31 -28.21
N THR A 272 24.71 15.31 -28.08
CA THR A 272 24.57 14.19 -29.02
C THR A 272 23.15 14.19 -29.62
N GLU A 273 22.86 13.25 -30.50
CA GLU A 273 21.51 13.14 -31.09
C GLU A 273 20.41 12.92 -30.04
N ARG A 274 20.70 12.22 -28.94
CA ARG A 274 19.71 11.84 -27.91
C ARG A 274 20.11 12.23 -26.48
N GLY A 275 21.14 13.06 -26.31
CA GLY A 275 21.58 13.41 -24.98
C GLY A 275 22.88 14.22 -24.94
N MET A 276 23.78 13.86 -24.03
CA MET A 276 25.03 14.56 -23.77
C MET A 276 26.21 13.58 -23.70
N HIS A 277 27.36 14.01 -24.19
CA HIS A 277 28.65 13.35 -23.96
C HIS A 277 29.52 14.25 -23.07
N ILE A 278 29.94 13.71 -21.93
CA ILE A 278 30.81 14.37 -20.95
C ILE A 278 32.18 13.67 -21.01
N SER A 279 33.25 14.41 -21.09
CA SER A 279 34.62 13.85 -21.14
C SER A 279 35.58 14.60 -20.24
N GLY A 280 36.44 13.85 -19.53
CA GLY A 280 37.49 14.36 -18.69
C GLY A 280 37.01 15.20 -17.51
N ALA A 281 35.81 14.99 -17.01
CA ALA A 281 35.25 15.73 -15.88
C ALA A 281 35.64 15.11 -14.51
N ASP A 282 35.57 15.91 -13.46
CA ASP A 282 35.68 15.47 -12.06
C ASP A 282 34.32 14.98 -11.52
N GLY A 283 33.22 15.41 -12.15
CA GLY A 283 31.87 15.08 -11.75
C GLY A 283 30.81 15.71 -12.67
N LEU A 284 29.56 15.34 -12.43
CA LEU A 284 28.40 15.88 -13.12
C LEU A 284 27.23 15.94 -12.15
N THR A 285 26.48 17.06 -12.15
CA THR A 285 25.17 17.11 -11.52
C THR A 285 24.11 17.24 -12.61
N VAL A 286 23.08 16.37 -12.56
CA VAL A 286 21.92 16.40 -13.46
C VAL A 286 20.70 16.73 -12.64
N VAL A 287 19.96 17.75 -13.04
CA VAL A 287 18.70 18.14 -12.35
C VAL A 287 17.57 18.12 -13.36
N ALA A 288 16.47 17.47 -13.02
CA ALA A 288 15.31 17.44 -13.89
C ALA A 288 14.04 17.90 -13.18
N LYS A 289 13.17 18.59 -13.92
CA LYS A 289 11.83 19.00 -13.51
C LYS A 289 10.82 18.41 -14.48
N ILE A 290 9.70 17.94 -13.92
CA ILE A 290 8.60 17.32 -14.67
C ILE A 290 7.32 18.04 -14.25
N GLU A 291 6.51 18.47 -15.22
CA GLU A 291 5.19 19.03 -14.96
C GLU A 291 4.13 18.40 -15.86
N ARG A 292 2.96 18.15 -15.28
CA ARG A 292 1.78 17.54 -15.93
C ARG A 292 0.72 18.58 -16.19
N PHE A 293 0.05 18.49 -17.34
CA PHE A 293 -1.05 19.37 -17.76
C PHE A 293 -2.29 18.53 -18.09
N GLU A 294 -3.36 18.78 -17.36
CA GLU A 294 -4.64 18.08 -17.55
C GLU A 294 -5.53 18.75 -18.60
N SER A 295 -5.24 20.02 -18.94
CA SER A 295 -5.90 20.80 -19.99
C SER A 295 -4.92 21.81 -20.58
N ASP A 296 -5.29 22.41 -21.72
CA ASP A 296 -4.61 23.53 -22.36
C ASP A 296 -3.11 23.31 -22.64
N PHE A 297 -2.70 22.04 -22.75
CA PHE A 297 -1.32 21.71 -23.07
C PHE A 297 -0.95 22.16 -24.48
N THR A 298 0.17 22.85 -24.59
CA THR A 298 0.87 23.15 -25.84
C THR A 298 2.35 22.89 -25.69
N PHE A 299 3.07 22.72 -26.78
CA PHE A 299 4.52 22.51 -26.72
C PHE A 299 5.28 23.70 -26.12
N GLU A 300 4.69 24.90 -26.11
CA GLU A 300 5.25 26.11 -25.47
C GLU A 300 5.23 26.05 -23.92
N CYS A 301 4.43 25.14 -23.34
CA CYS A 301 4.38 24.96 -21.87
C CYS A 301 5.74 24.57 -21.27
N VAL A 302 6.68 24.04 -22.07
CA VAL A 302 8.03 23.70 -21.62
C VAL A 302 8.89 24.92 -21.30
N LYS A 303 8.60 26.08 -21.92
CA LYS A 303 9.44 27.29 -21.83
C LYS A 303 9.51 27.88 -20.42
N PRO A 304 8.38 28.16 -19.72
CA PRO A 304 8.43 28.67 -18.35
C PRO A 304 9.12 27.68 -17.38
N ILE A 305 8.98 26.36 -17.59
CA ILE A 305 9.66 25.35 -16.77
C ILE A 305 11.17 25.43 -16.99
N ARG A 306 11.59 25.56 -18.27
CA ARG A 306 12.99 25.73 -18.64
C ARG A 306 13.60 26.99 -18.00
N ASP A 307 12.94 28.12 -18.15
CA ASP A 307 13.41 29.38 -17.62
C ASP A 307 13.53 29.32 -16.09
N GLY A 308 12.56 28.72 -15.40
CA GLY A 308 12.59 28.49 -13.96
C GLY A 308 13.75 27.60 -13.51
N LEU A 309 13.96 26.46 -14.19
CA LEU A 309 15.04 25.53 -13.84
C LEU A 309 16.41 26.12 -14.15
N MET A 310 16.55 26.93 -15.21
CA MET A 310 17.81 27.62 -15.56
C MET A 310 18.16 28.72 -14.55
N ALA A 311 17.16 29.40 -14.00
CA ALA A 311 17.35 30.41 -12.96
C ALA A 311 17.62 29.79 -11.56
N MET A 312 17.29 28.54 -11.37
CA MET A 312 17.48 27.85 -10.09
C MET A 312 18.98 27.73 -9.75
N LYS A 313 19.36 28.18 -8.54
CA LYS A 313 20.68 27.86 -7.98
C LYS A 313 20.65 26.45 -7.44
N VAL A 314 21.32 25.55 -8.15
CA VAL A 314 21.45 24.16 -7.74
C VAL A 314 22.53 24.05 -6.67
N ASP A 315 22.13 23.67 -5.48
CA ASP A 315 22.99 23.39 -4.32
C ASP A 315 22.58 22.00 -3.79
N PHE A 316 23.37 21.00 -4.12
CA PHE A 316 23.08 19.60 -3.81
C PHE A 316 22.90 19.38 -2.30
N ASP A 317 23.80 19.90 -1.49
CA ASP A 317 23.80 19.65 -0.05
C ASP A 317 22.61 20.39 0.64
N LYS A 318 22.25 21.57 0.14
CA LYS A 318 21.07 22.29 0.63
C LYS A 318 19.76 21.55 0.29
N LEU A 319 19.65 21.02 -0.94
CA LEU A 319 18.47 20.27 -1.35
C LEU A 319 18.35 18.97 -0.53
N LEU A 320 19.46 18.25 -0.31
CA LEU A 320 19.48 17.05 0.52
C LEU A 320 19.10 17.34 1.98
N LYS A 321 19.55 18.47 2.53
CA LYS A 321 19.15 18.92 3.87
C LYS A 321 17.66 19.19 3.97
N GLY A 322 17.02 19.71 2.90
CA GLY A 322 15.57 19.83 2.81
C GLY A 322 14.86 18.50 2.97
N ASN A 323 15.36 17.49 2.27
CA ASN A 323 14.86 16.11 2.37
C ASN A 323 15.07 15.51 3.77
N GLU A 324 16.26 15.65 4.35
CA GLU A 324 16.56 15.18 5.70
C GLU A 324 15.59 15.76 6.73
N LYS A 325 15.27 17.04 6.60
CA LYS A 325 14.27 17.68 7.45
C LYS A 325 12.87 17.11 7.21
N TYR A 326 12.43 16.93 5.97
CA TYR A 326 11.09 16.46 5.64
C TYR A 326 10.89 14.99 5.97
N ILE A 327 11.73 14.12 5.43
CA ILE A 327 11.66 12.67 5.61
C ILE A 327 12.06 12.29 7.03
N GLY A 328 13.20 12.82 7.52
CA GLY A 328 13.75 12.49 8.82
C GLY A 328 12.78 12.79 9.96
N GLN A 329 12.13 13.97 9.96
CA GLN A 329 11.12 14.29 10.97
C GLN A 329 9.94 13.31 11.01
N ARG A 330 9.57 12.74 9.86
CA ARG A 330 8.51 11.73 9.77
C ARG A 330 9.00 10.35 10.20
N MET A 331 10.18 9.98 9.76
CA MET A 331 10.81 8.70 10.14
C MET A 331 11.07 8.64 11.65
N ASP A 332 11.48 9.76 12.29
CA ASP A 332 11.77 9.83 13.72
C ASP A 332 10.51 9.82 14.62
N ARG A 333 9.30 9.93 14.05
CA ARG A 333 8.06 9.84 14.83
C ARG A 333 7.84 8.45 15.43
N SER A 334 8.30 7.41 14.75
CA SER A 334 8.18 6.03 15.21
C SER A 334 9.38 5.19 14.77
N ARG A 335 9.91 4.37 15.65
CA ARG A 335 11.08 3.51 15.43
C ARG A 335 10.90 2.18 16.14
N ILE A 336 11.47 1.13 15.59
CA ILE A 336 11.58 -0.17 16.24
C ILE A 336 13.06 -0.58 16.29
N HIS A 337 13.43 -1.28 17.33
CA HIS A 337 14.77 -1.83 17.54
C HIS A 337 14.63 -3.28 17.99
N LEU A 338 15.01 -4.21 17.14
CA LEU A 338 14.89 -5.66 17.37
C LEU A 338 16.26 -6.35 17.30
N SER A 339 17.28 -5.66 16.79
CA SER A 339 18.55 -6.29 16.45
C SER A 339 19.75 -5.45 16.91
N PRO A 340 20.93 -6.09 17.12
CA PRO A 340 22.16 -5.36 17.35
C PRO A 340 22.56 -4.47 16.16
N ASP A 341 23.14 -3.30 16.42
CA ASP A 341 23.58 -2.33 15.41
C ASP A 341 24.46 -2.94 14.30
N GLN A 342 25.28 -3.93 14.64
CA GLN A 342 26.14 -4.61 13.67
C GLN A 342 25.36 -5.37 12.59
N ASP A 343 24.17 -5.89 12.90
CA ASP A 343 23.32 -6.61 11.97
C ASP A 343 22.64 -5.66 10.98
N MET A 344 22.52 -4.38 11.34
CA MET A 344 22.03 -3.33 10.46
C MET A 344 23.02 -2.99 9.33
N LEU A 345 24.26 -3.52 9.38
CA LEU A 345 25.24 -3.41 8.31
C LEU A 345 25.10 -4.50 7.24
N LEU A 346 24.26 -5.51 7.47
CA LEU A 346 24.00 -6.58 6.50
C LEU A 346 23.20 -6.08 5.31
N SER A 347 23.55 -6.56 4.13
CA SER A 347 22.79 -6.30 2.90
C SER A 347 21.50 -7.09 2.86
N GLY A 348 20.58 -6.67 1.99
CA GLY A 348 19.34 -7.43 1.75
C GLY A 348 19.59 -8.87 1.35
N GLU A 349 20.62 -9.12 0.52
CA GLU A 349 21.01 -10.48 0.11
C GLU A 349 21.50 -11.33 1.29
N GLU A 350 22.24 -10.72 2.23
CA GLU A 350 22.77 -11.40 3.41
C GLU A 350 21.66 -11.69 4.41
N LEU A 351 20.77 -10.72 4.63
CA LEU A 351 19.61 -10.87 5.53
C LEU A 351 18.64 -11.95 5.03
N LEU A 352 18.25 -11.91 3.75
CA LEU A 352 17.34 -12.90 3.17
C LEU A 352 17.92 -14.31 3.19
N ARG A 353 19.23 -14.46 2.94
CA ARG A 353 19.91 -15.75 3.06
C ARG A 353 19.90 -16.24 4.51
N ARG A 354 20.14 -15.36 5.48
CA ARG A 354 20.13 -15.67 6.91
C ARG A 354 18.74 -16.12 7.37
N ALA A 355 17.71 -15.34 7.04
CA ALA A 355 16.32 -15.65 7.37
C ALA A 355 15.89 -17.01 6.78
N HIS A 356 16.15 -17.22 5.49
CA HIS A 356 15.84 -18.51 4.82
C HIS A 356 16.57 -19.70 5.45
N SER A 357 17.86 -19.54 5.80
CA SER A 357 18.66 -20.64 6.37
C SER A 357 18.22 -21.03 7.78
N ARG A 358 17.69 -20.10 8.57
CA ARG A 358 17.21 -20.33 9.92
C ARG A 358 15.74 -20.75 9.98
N ASN A 359 14.99 -20.40 8.95
CA ASN A 359 13.53 -20.54 8.88
C ASN A 359 12.81 -19.89 10.07
N GLU A 360 13.32 -18.73 10.50
CA GLU A 360 12.81 -17.94 11.61
C GLU A 360 12.54 -16.50 11.15
N LEU A 361 11.78 -15.75 11.95
CA LEU A 361 11.61 -14.32 11.76
C LEU A 361 12.91 -13.59 12.12
N ASP A 362 13.63 -13.09 11.12
CA ASP A 362 14.91 -12.41 11.33
C ASP A 362 14.71 -11.00 11.89
N PRO A 363 15.21 -10.68 13.12
CA PRO A 363 14.98 -9.39 13.77
C PRO A 363 15.49 -8.20 12.95
N ALA A 364 16.68 -8.29 12.33
CA ALA A 364 17.25 -7.20 11.56
C ALA A 364 16.51 -6.99 10.22
N LEU A 365 16.02 -8.06 9.61
CA LEU A 365 15.16 -7.97 8.42
C LEU A 365 13.85 -7.27 8.77
N LEU A 366 13.22 -7.63 9.88
CA LEU A 366 11.97 -7.00 10.34
C LEU A 366 12.16 -5.53 10.68
N GLU A 367 13.24 -5.16 11.37
CA GLU A 367 13.57 -3.77 11.70
C GLU A 367 13.74 -2.92 10.43
N LYS A 368 14.50 -3.43 9.44
CA LYS A 368 14.66 -2.74 8.15
C LYS A 368 13.37 -2.67 7.33
N LEU A 369 12.53 -3.70 7.38
CA LEU A 369 11.22 -3.69 6.71
C LEU A 369 10.24 -2.72 7.39
N TYR A 370 10.31 -2.55 8.72
CA TYR A 370 9.56 -1.52 9.43
C TYR A 370 9.91 -0.12 8.91
N ASP A 371 11.19 0.19 8.86
CA ASP A 371 11.65 1.47 8.32
C ASP A 371 11.27 1.62 6.83
N MET A 372 11.43 0.56 6.03
CA MET A 372 11.09 0.60 4.60
C MET A 372 9.61 0.84 4.36
N GLY A 373 8.71 0.22 5.12
CA GLY A 373 7.26 0.41 4.94
C GLY A 373 6.82 1.83 5.27
N ARG A 374 7.38 2.45 6.31
CA ARG A 374 7.14 3.85 6.64
C ARG A 374 7.76 4.80 5.62
N PHE A 375 8.99 4.54 5.20
CA PHE A 375 9.66 5.29 4.14
C PHE A 375 8.88 5.22 2.81
N PHE A 376 8.36 4.02 2.45
CA PHE A 376 7.50 3.82 1.29
C PHE A 376 6.29 4.75 1.33
N GLN A 377 5.56 4.77 2.44
CA GLN A 377 4.38 5.63 2.55
C GLN A 377 4.74 7.12 2.43
N ILE A 378 5.89 7.54 2.96
CA ILE A 378 6.37 8.93 2.85
C ILE A 378 6.74 9.29 1.40
N TYR A 379 7.55 8.46 0.72
CA TYR A 379 8.07 8.83 -0.60
C TYR A 379 7.07 8.60 -1.75
N GLU A 380 6.08 7.74 -1.58
CA GLU A 380 5.05 7.48 -2.59
C GLU A 380 3.81 8.38 -2.42
N THR A 381 3.56 8.94 -1.24
CA THR A 381 2.43 9.86 -1.05
C THR A 381 2.76 11.21 -1.64
N GLY A 382 2.08 11.57 -2.72
CA GLY A 382 2.23 12.85 -3.41
C GLY A 382 1.41 13.97 -2.78
N LYS A 383 1.13 14.98 -3.60
CA LYS A 383 0.21 16.07 -3.24
C LYS A 383 -1.25 15.67 -3.44
N TYR A 384 -1.50 14.75 -4.37
CA TYR A 384 -2.84 14.39 -4.83
C TYR A 384 -3.11 12.89 -4.74
N ILE A 385 -2.09 12.05 -4.82
CA ILE A 385 -2.23 10.61 -4.92
C ILE A 385 -1.53 9.92 -3.75
N PRO A 386 -2.25 9.09 -2.99
CA PRO A 386 -1.66 8.26 -1.93
C PRO A 386 -0.85 7.08 -2.51
N PRO A 387 -0.11 6.34 -1.68
CA PRO A 387 0.79 5.27 -2.11
C PRO A 387 0.04 3.99 -2.47
N PHE A 388 -0.63 3.94 -3.62
CA PHE A 388 -1.24 2.71 -4.08
C PHE A 388 -1.16 2.55 -5.60
N THR A 389 -1.44 1.35 -6.08
CA THR A 389 -1.24 0.97 -7.48
C THR A 389 -2.41 1.31 -8.42
N GLY A 390 -3.41 2.05 -7.94
CA GLY A 390 -4.61 2.41 -8.71
C GLY A 390 -5.75 1.39 -8.64
N GLN A 391 -5.59 0.30 -7.88
CA GLN A 391 -6.66 -0.64 -7.55
C GLN A 391 -7.12 -0.42 -6.12
N HIS A 392 -8.42 -0.23 -5.92
CA HIS A 392 -9.04 0.01 -4.62
C HIS A 392 -9.78 -1.23 -4.08
N ASN A 393 -9.28 -2.39 -4.40
CA ASN A 393 -9.75 -3.65 -3.86
C ASN A 393 -9.25 -3.83 -2.42
N ILE A 394 -9.39 -5.01 -1.86
CA ILE A 394 -8.96 -5.37 -0.50
C ILE A 394 -7.47 -5.13 -0.21
N ASN A 395 -6.67 -4.90 -1.24
CA ASN A 395 -5.24 -4.57 -1.10
C ASN A 395 -4.96 -3.17 -0.52
N THR A 396 -5.86 -2.21 -0.71
CA THR A 396 -5.56 -0.79 -0.44
C THR A 396 -5.17 -0.54 1.02
N ASN A 397 -5.91 -1.13 1.96
CA ASN A 397 -5.62 -0.97 3.39
C ASN A 397 -4.22 -1.48 3.76
N LEU A 398 -3.76 -2.58 3.13
CA LEU A 398 -2.44 -3.14 3.39
C LEU A 398 -1.31 -2.14 3.12
N GLN A 399 -1.51 -1.24 2.16
CA GLN A 399 -0.51 -0.28 1.73
C GLN A 399 -0.42 0.96 2.65
N VAL A 400 -1.46 1.22 3.47
CA VAL A 400 -1.57 2.43 4.29
C VAL A 400 -1.85 2.18 5.77
N CYS A 401 -2.17 0.94 6.18
CA CYS A 401 -2.64 0.61 7.53
C CYS A 401 -1.69 0.99 8.67
N ALA A 402 -0.40 1.19 8.38
CA ALA A 402 0.55 1.68 9.37
C ALA A 402 0.54 3.21 9.56
N GLY A 403 -0.13 3.96 8.68
CA GLY A 403 -0.04 5.42 8.66
C GLY A 403 -0.52 6.09 9.93
N ASN A 404 -1.70 5.70 10.42
CA ASN A 404 -2.30 6.28 11.62
C ASN A 404 -1.48 5.98 12.88
N ASN A 405 -1.12 4.73 13.12
CA ASN A 405 -0.46 4.32 14.36
C ASN A 405 1.05 4.61 14.38
N THR A 406 1.67 4.93 13.24
CA THR A 406 3.07 5.35 13.16
C THR A 406 3.24 6.87 12.93
N GLY A 407 2.14 7.63 12.99
CA GLY A 407 2.15 9.09 12.97
C GLY A 407 2.41 9.73 11.60
N LEU A 408 2.07 9.06 10.50
CA LEU A 408 2.17 9.59 9.13
C LEU A 408 0.88 10.34 8.76
N PHE A 409 0.50 11.31 9.58
CA PHE A 409 -0.79 12.00 9.49
C PHE A 409 -0.94 12.86 8.23
N ASP A 410 0.15 13.45 7.75
CA ASP A 410 0.12 14.24 6.51
C ASP A 410 -0.18 13.34 5.29
N GLU A 411 0.41 12.15 5.28
CA GLU A 411 0.22 11.13 4.26
C GLU A 411 -1.22 10.57 4.30
N MET A 412 -1.74 10.34 5.51
CA MET A 412 -3.13 9.90 5.69
C MET A 412 -4.14 10.97 5.28
N ASP A 413 -3.84 12.25 5.50
CA ASP A 413 -4.72 13.34 5.04
C ASP A 413 -4.82 13.41 3.51
N VAL A 414 -3.72 13.16 2.79
CA VAL A 414 -3.75 13.01 1.31
C VAL A 414 -4.62 11.82 0.89
N TYR A 415 -4.48 10.69 1.60
CA TYR A 415 -5.30 9.49 1.37
C TYR A 415 -6.81 9.78 1.50
N PHE A 416 -7.22 10.45 2.57
CA PHE A 416 -8.63 10.79 2.77
C PHE A 416 -9.13 11.81 1.73
N LYS A 417 -8.37 12.86 1.46
CA LYS A 417 -8.71 13.90 0.47
C LYS A 417 -8.86 13.32 -0.94
N TYR A 418 -8.04 12.35 -1.30
CA TYR A 418 -8.14 11.68 -2.61
C TYR A 418 -9.54 11.11 -2.83
N TYR A 419 -10.11 10.42 -1.87
CA TYR A 419 -11.47 9.87 -1.98
C TYR A 419 -12.55 10.94 -1.87
N GLU A 420 -12.37 11.94 -1.02
CA GLU A 420 -13.32 13.05 -0.86
C GLU A 420 -13.53 13.80 -2.18
N THR A 421 -12.50 13.97 -2.99
CA THR A 421 -12.61 14.60 -4.33
C THR A 421 -13.49 13.82 -5.30
N LYS A 422 -13.87 12.57 -4.97
CA LYS A 422 -14.62 11.64 -5.83
C LYS A 422 -16.05 11.37 -5.33
N PHE A 423 -16.50 12.04 -4.28
CA PHE A 423 -17.81 11.78 -3.69
C PHE A 423 -18.96 12.02 -4.68
N ASP A 424 -18.86 13.01 -5.57
CA ASP A 424 -19.89 13.24 -6.60
C ASP A 424 -19.98 12.07 -7.59
N ASP A 425 -18.85 11.51 -7.99
CA ASP A 425 -18.78 10.31 -8.81
C ASP A 425 -19.36 9.10 -8.06
N PHE A 426 -19.08 8.98 -6.75
CA PHE A 426 -19.61 7.90 -5.93
C PHE A 426 -21.13 7.99 -5.75
N ARG A 427 -21.72 9.20 -5.68
CA ARG A 427 -23.18 9.38 -5.71
C ARG A 427 -23.75 8.98 -7.07
N THR A 428 -23.05 9.33 -8.18
CA THR A 428 -23.44 8.92 -9.54
C THR A 428 -23.42 7.40 -9.68
N ASN A 429 -22.40 6.71 -9.15
CA ASN A 429 -22.32 5.25 -9.13
C ASN A 429 -23.52 4.64 -8.36
N ALA A 430 -23.80 5.12 -7.15
CA ALA A 430 -24.93 4.64 -6.35
C ALA A 430 -26.25 4.79 -7.10
N GLN A 431 -26.46 5.96 -7.71
CA GLN A 431 -27.70 6.27 -8.45
C GLN A 431 -27.85 5.40 -9.71
N LEU A 432 -26.80 5.23 -10.53
CA LEU A 432 -26.92 4.52 -11.80
C LEU A 432 -26.91 3.00 -11.63
N LEU A 433 -26.13 2.49 -10.69
CA LEU A 433 -26.04 1.03 -10.49
C LEU A 433 -27.19 0.48 -9.64
N TYR A 434 -27.68 1.25 -8.66
CA TYR A 434 -28.65 0.75 -7.67
C TYR A 434 -29.91 1.61 -7.53
N GLY A 435 -29.96 2.81 -8.11
CA GLY A 435 -31.02 3.78 -7.83
C GLY A 435 -30.97 4.30 -6.40
N ALA A 436 -29.85 4.15 -5.73
CA ALA A 436 -29.64 4.48 -4.33
C ALA A 436 -29.08 5.89 -4.16
N ARG A 437 -29.40 6.50 -3.00
CA ARG A 437 -28.70 7.69 -2.50
C ARG A 437 -27.34 7.32 -1.94
N GLY A 438 -26.57 8.31 -1.47
CA GLY A 438 -25.33 8.12 -0.76
C GLY A 438 -24.13 7.74 -1.65
N LEU A 439 -23.13 7.05 -1.09
CA LEU A 439 -21.84 6.84 -1.71
C LEU A 439 -21.58 5.37 -2.05
N LEU A 440 -21.26 5.09 -3.30
CA LEU A 440 -20.75 3.79 -3.78
C LEU A 440 -19.43 3.99 -4.51
N ALA A 441 -18.30 3.65 -3.87
CA ALA A 441 -17.00 3.76 -4.48
C ALA A 441 -16.75 2.69 -5.54
N SER A 442 -16.02 3.06 -6.59
CA SER A 442 -15.51 2.11 -7.59
C SER A 442 -14.32 1.33 -7.03
N VAL A 443 -14.20 0.06 -7.43
CA VAL A 443 -13.00 -0.76 -7.15
C VAL A 443 -11.75 -0.18 -7.83
N HIS A 444 -11.92 0.53 -8.93
CA HIS A 444 -10.85 1.19 -9.66
C HIS A 444 -11.17 2.67 -9.84
N CYS A 445 -10.60 3.52 -9.01
CA CYS A 445 -10.56 4.95 -9.25
C CYS A 445 -9.27 5.31 -9.99
N ASP A 446 -9.32 6.34 -10.81
CA ASP A 446 -8.11 6.98 -11.34
C ASP A 446 -7.90 8.36 -10.68
N PRO A 447 -6.81 9.07 -10.95
CA PRO A 447 -6.56 10.36 -10.33
C PRO A 447 -7.69 11.38 -10.56
N ASN A 448 -8.39 11.27 -11.68
CA ASN A 448 -9.37 12.26 -12.12
C ASN A 448 -10.82 11.84 -11.87
N SER A 449 -11.11 10.53 -11.68
CA SER A 449 -12.47 10.03 -11.58
C SER A 449 -12.62 8.87 -10.58
N GLY A 450 -13.79 8.85 -9.92
CA GLY A 450 -14.28 7.74 -9.11
C GLY A 450 -15.43 6.95 -9.76
N LEU A 451 -15.75 7.22 -11.03
CA LEU A 451 -16.83 6.54 -11.73
C LEU A 451 -16.54 5.06 -11.94
N TYR A 452 -17.61 4.27 -11.91
CA TYR A 452 -17.53 2.82 -12.09
C TYR A 452 -17.44 2.46 -13.57
N TYR A 453 -16.28 1.98 -14.02
CA TYR A 453 -16.04 1.50 -15.37
C TYR A 453 -15.38 0.11 -15.41
N HIS A 454 -14.86 -0.38 -14.27
CA HIS A 454 -14.11 -1.63 -14.20
C HIS A 454 -14.96 -2.76 -13.61
N PHE A 455 -15.84 -3.32 -14.40
CA PHE A 455 -16.58 -4.55 -14.06
C PHE A 455 -17.11 -5.27 -15.30
N SER A 456 -17.36 -6.56 -15.16
CA SER A 456 -17.95 -7.43 -16.19
C SER A 456 -18.61 -8.63 -15.50
N HIS A 457 -19.23 -9.55 -16.25
CA HIS A 457 -19.71 -10.80 -15.67
C HIS A 457 -18.59 -11.65 -15.06
N THR A 458 -17.37 -11.57 -15.60
CA THR A 458 -16.18 -12.24 -15.06
C THR A 458 -15.65 -11.56 -13.80
N TYR A 459 -15.83 -10.25 -13.68
CA TYR A 459 -15.41 -9.42 -12.56
C TYR A 459 -16.57 -8.55 -12.08
N PRO A 460 -17.55 -9.13 -11.37
CA PRO A 460 -18.78 -8.44 -11.00
C PRO A 460 -18.56 -7.48 -9.81
N HIS A 461 -17.56 -6.61 -9.91
CA HIS A 461 -17.17 -5.67 -8.87
C HIS A 461 -18.28 -4.68 -8.50
N TYR A 462 -19.29 -4.51 -9.37
CA TYR A 462 -20.49 -3.73 -9.02
C TYR A 462 -21.21 -4.28 -7.78
N GLY A 463 -21.11 -5.60 -7.52
CA GLY A 463 -21.63 -6.24 -6.31
C GLY A 463 -20.75 -6.08 -5.07
N PHE A 464 -19.53 -5.53 -5.19
CA PHE A 464 -18.68 -5.21 -4.05
C PHE A 464 -19.11 -3.86 -3.46
N THR A 465 -20.22 -3.86 -2.72
CA THR A 465 -20.82 -2.64 -2.18
C THR A 465 -20.06 -2.06 -1.00
N GLY A 466 -19.24 -2.84 -0.34
CA GLY A 466 -18.43 -2.45 0.80
C GLY A 466 -17.13 -1.69 0.48
N VAL A 467 -16.80 -1.43 -0.80
CA VAL A 467 -15.50 -0.83 -1.19
C VAL A 467 -15.15 0.41 -0.37
N LEU A 468 -16.06 1.39 -0.29
CA LEU A 468 -15.77 2.64 0.41
C LEU A 468 -15.55 2.41 1.91
N GLY A 469 -16.37 1.61 2.56
CA GLY A 469 -16.20 1.31 3.97
C GLY A 469 -14.91 0.54 4.25
N TRP A 470 -14.51 -0.36 3.34
CA TRP A 470 -13.23 -1.06 3.43
C TRP A 470 -12.05 -0.10 3.41
N ILE A 471 -11.96 0.76 2.39
CA ILE A 471 -10.83 1.68 2.23
C ILE A 471 -10.88 2.87 3.20
N TYR A 472 -12.07 3.25 3.66
CA TYR A 472 -12.31 4.39 4.55
C TYR A 472 -12.34 4.03 6.04
N ASN A 473 -12.12 2.76 6.37
CA ASN A 473 -11.93 2.29 7.76
C ASN A 473 -10.86 3.12 8.50
N GLU A 474 -9.76 3.48 7.82
CA GLU A 474 -8.69 4.30 8.35
C GLU A 474 -9.15 5.72 8.78
N LEU A 475 -10.27 6.22 8.27
CA LEU A 475 -10.83 7.51 8.68
C LEU A 475 -11.29 7.51 10.15
N TRP A 476 -11.94 6.42 10.58
CA TRP A 476 -12.28 6.19 11.99
C TRP A 476 -11.02 5.95 12.83
N GLY A 477 -10.09 5.16 12.30
CA GLY A 477 -8.79 4.92 12.93
C GLY A 477 -8.03 6.22 13.22
N TYR A 478 -8.02 7.17 12.29
CA TYR A 478 -7.42 8.49 12.51
C TYR A 478 -8.04 9.24 13.69
N TYR A 479 -9.38 9.21 13.80
CA TYR A 479 -10.06 9.80 14.97
C TYR A 479 -9.64 9.09 16.27
N LEU A 480 -9.58 7.76 16.29
CA LEU A 480 -9.22 7.00 17.48
C LEU A 480 -7.79 7.27 17.98
N VAL A 481 -6.84 7.54 17.08
CA VAL A 481 -5.45 7.84 17.47
C VAL A 481 -5.25 9.30 17.84
N THR A 482 -5.97 10.23 17.22
CA THR A 482 -5.79 11.68 17.44
C THR A 482 -6.72 12.24 18.50
N GLY A 483 -7.94 11.72 18.62
CA GLY A 483 -9.01 12.31 19.43
C GLY A 483 -9.57 13.62 18.85
N ASP A 484 -9.30 13.91 17.56
CA ASP A 484 -9.72 15.15 16.90
C ASP A 484 -11.23 15.14 16.64
N LYS A 485 -11.99 15.82 17.52
CA LYS A 485 -13.44 15.95 17.41
C LYS A 485 -13.89 16.84 16.25
N GLU A 486 -13.04 17.75 15.78
CA GLU A 486 -13.37 18.55 14.61
C GLU A 486 -13.25 17.72 13.33
N PHE A 487 -12.21 16.91 13.22
CA PHE A 487 -12.07 15.92 12.17
C PHE A 487 -13.27 14.93 12.18
N LEU A 488 -13.64 14.42 13.35
CA LEU A 488 -14.83 13.57 13.50
C LEU A 488 -16.08 14.26 12.97
N ARG A 489 -16.33 15.51 13.35
CA ARG A 489 -17.51 16.30 12.99
C ARG A 489 -17.57 16.64 11.49
N THR A 490 -16.43 17.04 10.90
CA THR A 490 -16.38 17.63 9.56
C THR A 490 -16.09 16.64 8.46
N ARG A 491 -15.48 15.49 8.78
CA ARG A 491 -15.08 14.50 7.77
C ARG A 491 -15.70 13.13 8.02
N VAL A 492 -15.55 12.56 9.21
CA VAL A 492 -16.05 11.20 9.49
C VAL A 492 -17.56 11.14 9.42
N ILE A 493 -18.26 11.95 10.23
CA ILE A 493 -19.73 11.89 10.31
C ILE A 493 -20.40 12.15 8.96
N PRO A 494 -20.02 13.19 8.16
CA PRO A 494 -20.63 13.40 6.85
C PRO A 494 -20.45 12.21 5.91
N ALA A 495 -19.24 11.63 5.83
CA ALA A 495 -18.96 10.49 4.97
C ALA A 495 -19.77 9.25 5.40
N TYR A 496 -19.80 8.95 6.71
CA TYR A 496 -20.51 7.78 7.23
C TYR A 496 -22.02 7.91 7.12
N LYS A 497 -22.58 9.12 7.24
CA LYS A 497 -24.01 9.37 6.96
C LYS A 497 -24.37 9.01 5.52
N GLU A 498 -23.56 9.41 4.54
CA GLU A 498 -23.82 9.09 3.14
C GLU A 498 -23.60 7.60 2.83
N MET A 499 -22.61 6.95 3.46
CA MET A 499 -22.46 5.50 3.33
C MET A 499 -23.64 4.74 3.95
N ALA A 500 -24.12 5.16 5.12
CA ALA A 500 -25.32 4.57 5.75
C ALA A 500 -26.57 4.76 4.89
N LEU A 501 -26.70 5.92 4.25
CA LEU A 501 -27.80 6.23 3.33
C LEU A 501 -27.80 5.32 2.09
N PHE A 502 -26.62 4.97 1.58
CA PHE A 502 -26.49 4.00 0.50
C PHE A 502 -27.02 2.62 0.92
N TYR A 503 -26.64 2.13 2.09
CA TYR A 503 -27.11 0.83 2.57
C TYR A 503 -28.59 0.80 2.90
N GLU A 504 -29.18 1.92 3.35
CA GLU A 504 -30.61 2.05 3.55
C GLU A 504 -31.40 1.78 2.27
N ASP A 505 -30.97 2.34 1.14
CA ASP A 505 -31.64 2.17 -0.15
C ASP A 505 -31.29 0.84 -0.84
N TYR A 506 -30.05 0.38 -0.66
CA TYR A 506 -29.56 -0.86 -1.27
C TYR A 506 -30.13 -2.12 -0.62
N ALA A 507 -30.14 -2.21 0.72
CA ALA A 507 -30.57 -3.37 1.48
C ALA A 507 -32.04 -3.20 1.95
N CYS A 508 -32.94 -2.96 1.00
CA CYS A 508 -34.33 -2.62 1.29
C CYS A 508 -35.28 -3.82 1.31
N ASP A 509 -34.92 -4.95 0.72
CA ASP A 509 -35.75 -6.18 0.72
C ASP A 509 -35.46 -7.03 1.95
N ARG A 510 -36.41 -7.91 2.32
CA ARG A 510 -36.28 -8.76 3.49
C ARG A 510 -36.27 -10.24 3.13
N GLY A 511 -35.43 -10.97 3.82
CA GLY A 511 -35.32 -12.42 3.74
C GLY A 511 -36.41 -13.17 4.53
N PRO A 512 -36.42 -14.50 4.45
CA PRO A 512 -37.34 -15.34 5.20
C PRO A 512 -37.24 -15.19 6.73
N ASP A 513 -36.07 -14.76 7.21
CA ASP A 513 -35.74 -14.48 8.62
C ASP A 513 -36.20 -13.09 9.09
N GLY A 514 -36.77 -12.29 8.17
CA GLY A 514 -37.20 -10.91 8.44
C GLY A 514 -36.07 -9.88 8.40
N LYS A 515 -34.81 -10.30 8.19
CA LYS A 515 -33.63 -9.41 8.07
C LYS A 515 -33.52 -8.87 6.65
N VAL A 516 -32.78 -7.77 6.49
CA VAL A 516 -32.48 -7.19 5.17
C VAL A 516 -31.61 -8.13 4.34
N ILE A 517 -31.68 -8.00 3.02
CA ILE A 517 -30.90 -8.80 2.08
C ILE A 517 -29.89 -7.89 1.36
N PHE A 518 -28.63 -8.29 1.35
CA PHE A 518 -27.56 -7.67 0.58
C PHE A 518 -27.45 -8.40 -0.77
N TYR A 519 -27.96 -7.81 -1.85
CA TYR A 519 -27.86 -8.39 -3.19
C TYR A 519 -28.10 -7.37 -4.33
N PRO A 520 -27.34 -7.46 -5.42
CA PRO A 520 -26.21 -8.35 -5.64
C PRO A 520 -25.06 -8.02 -4.69
N SER A 521 -24.46 -9.02 -4.05
CA SER A 521 -23.34 -8.91 -3.13
C SER A 521 -22.15 -9.75 -3.64
N PHE A 522 -20.94 -9.39 -3.31
CA PHE A 522 -19.73 -10.01 -3.81
C PHE A 522 -18.66 -10.11 -2.73
N SER A 523 -18.16 -11.31 -2.49
CA SER A 523 -16.96 -11.48 -1.67
C SER A 523 -15.74 -11.58 -2.60
N PRO A 524 -14.87 -10.58 -2.64
CA PRO A 524 -13.75 -10.57 -3.57
C PRO A 524 -12.71 -11.61 -3.16
N GLU A 525 -12.26 -12.42 -4.05
CA GLU A 525 -12.75 -12.82 -5.39
C GLU A 525 -13.06 -14.32 -5.36
N ASN A 526 -13.86 -14.74 -4.36
CA ASN A 526 -14.08 -16.16 -4.04
C ASN A 526 -15.19 -16.79 -4.89
N PRO A 527 -14.84 -17.67 -5.86
CA PRO A 527 -15.82 -18.42 -6.62
C PRO A 527 -16.41 -19.54 -5.77
N THR A 528 -17.64 -19.39 -5.33
CA THR A 528 -18.33 -20.49 -4.66
C THR A 528 -18.78 -21.56 -5.66
N PRO A 529 -18.82 -22.84 -5.28
CA PRO A 529 -19.40 -23.87 -6.11
C PRO A 529 -20.85 -23.53 -6.50
N ASN A 530 -21.18 -23.69 -7.79
CA ASN A 530 -22.55 -23.56 -8.27
C ASN A 530 -23.18 -24.96 -8.31
N PRO A 531 -24.31 -25.20 -7.65
CA PRO A 531 -25.06 -26.42 -7.86
C PRO A 531 -25.45 -26.53 -9.35
N GLY A 532 -24.94 -27.57 -10.03
CA GLY A 532 -25.20 -27.79 -11.45
C GLY A 532 -24.04 -27.48 -12.41
N TYR A 533 -22.93 -26.93 -11.94
CA TYR A 533 -21.69 -26.77 -12.72
C TYR A 533 -20.62 -27.75 -12.21
N GLU A 534 -20.28 -28.74 -13.02
CA GLU A 534 -19.31 -29.80 -12.64
C GLU A 534 -17.84 -29.33 -12.63
N THR A 535 -17.53 -28.15 -13.14
CA THR A 535 -16.17 -27.61 -13.14
C THR A 535 -16.19 -26.09 -13.03
N VAL A 536 -15.72 -25.57 -11.92
CA VAL A 536 -15.31 -24.16 -11.80
C VAL A 536 -14.03 -24.00 -12.62
N THR A 537 -14.15 -23.65 -13.87
CA THR A 537 -12.99 -23.25 -14.65
C THR A 537 -12.58 -21.84 -14.22
N SER A 538 -11.32 -21.47 -14.44
CA SER A 538 -10.86 -20.07 -14.23
C SER A 538 -11.64 -19.03 -15.02
N ARG A 539 -12.55 -19.46 -15.92
CA ARG A 539 -13.41 -18.65 -16.77
C ARG A 539 -14.77 -18.34 -16.15
N ASP A 540 -15.25 -19.18 -15.22
CA ASP A 540 -16.54 -18.99 -14.49
C ASP A 540 -16.36 -18.18 -13.21
N ARG A 541 -15.44 -17.22 -13.23
CA ARG A 541 -15.02 -16.49 -12.05
C ARG A 541 -16.13 -15.60 -11.51
N ASN A 542 -16.51 -15.89 -10.27
CA ASN A 542 -17.06 -14.95 -9.30
C ASN A 542 -18.40 -14.30 -9.63
N PRO A 543 -19.49 -15.06 -9.80
CA PRO A 543 -20.80 -14.44 -9.89
C PRO A 543 -21.13 -13.71 -8.58
N THR A 544 -21.88 -12.60 -8.67
CA THR A 544 -22.52 -11.99 -7.52
C THR A 544 -23.44 -12.98 -6.83
N ARG A 545 -23.59 -12.83 -5.53
CA ARG A 545 -24.37 -13.69 -4.65
C ARG A 545 -25.27 -12.85 -3.75
N ILE A 546 -25.59 -13.41 -2.60
CA ILE A 546 -26.46 -12.83 -1.57
C ILE A 546 -25.71 -12.85 -0.25
N ASN A 547 -25.78 -11.76 0.50
CA ASN A 547 -25.30 -11.66 1.88
C ASN A 547 -23.82 -12.06 2.07
N SER A 548 -22.89 -11.42 1.32
CA SER A 548 -21.47 -11.49 1.67
C SER A 548 -21.26 -10.98 3.11
N VAL A 549 -20.62 -11.78 3.95
CA VAL A 549 -20.32 -11.40 5.34
C VAL A 549 -19.48 -10.14 5.39
N MET A 550 -18.57 -9.97 4.45
CA MET A 550 -17.77 -8.74 4.33
C MET A 550 -18.64 -7.48 4.18
N ASP A 551 -19.63 -7.47 3.26
CA ASP A 551 -20.50 -6.31 3.05
C ASP A 551 -21.37 -6.02 4.29
N ILE A 552 -21.84 -7.08 4.96
CA ILE A 552 -22.62 -6.97 6.20
C ILE A 552 -21.75 -6.39 7.32
N ALA A 553 -20.54 -6.89 7.50
CA ALA A 553 -19.60 -6.42 8.53
C ALA A 553 -19.21 -4.95 8.33
N ILE A 554 -18.97 -4.54 7.10
CA ILE A 554 -18.67 -3.15 6.75
C ILE A 554 -19.85 -2.24 7.05
N CYS A 555 -21.08 -2.63 6.65
CA CYS A 555 -22.29 -1.87 6.96
C CYS A 555 -22.48 -1.73 8.49
N ARG A 556 -22.25 -2.82 9.23
CA ARG A 556 -22.30 -2.82 10.70
C ARG A 556 -21.33 -1.82 11.29
N GLU A 557 -20.06 -1.85 10.87
CA GLU A 557 -19.03 -0.92 11.38
C GLU A 557 -19.38 0.54 11.09
N ILE A 558 -19.83 0.83 9.86
CA ILE A 558 -20.26 2.19 9.48
C ILE A 558 -21.36 2.69 10.42
N LEU A 559 -22.40 1.89 10.64
CA LEU A 559 -23.51 2.26 11.52
C LEU A 559 -23.07 2.43 12.98
N MET A 560 -22.26 1.50 13.51
CA MET A 560 -21.74 1.58 14.87
C MET A 560 -20.90 2.84 15.08
N ASN A 561 -19.94 3.09 14.18
CA ASN A 561 -19.04 4.25 14.28
C ASN A 561 -19.80 5.57 14.08
N LEU A 562 -20.80 5.59 13.20
CA LEU A 562 -21.70 6.75 13.01
C LEU A 562 -22.48 7.07 14.30
N ILE A 563 -23.09 6.06 14.90
CA ILE A 563 -23.84 6.20 16.17
C ILE A 563 -22.91 6.69 17.28
N ASP A 564 -21.76 6.05 17.46
CA ASP A 564 -20.81 6.40 18.53
C ASP A 564 -20.21 7.81 18.33
N GLY A 565 -19.90 8.18 17.08
CA GLY A 565 -19.40 9.50 16.77
C GLY A 565 -20.46 10.59 17.02
N CYS A 566 -21.71 10.36 16.64
CA CYS A 566 -22.82 11.27 16.89
C CYS A 566 -23.12 11.41 18.40
N LYS A 567 -23.10 10.32 19.15
CA LYS A 567 -23.22 10.33 20.62
C LYS A 567 -22.08 11.13 21.26
N THR A 568 -20.83 10.91 20.81
CA THR A 568 -19.63 11.62 21.30
C THR A 568 -19.70 13.14 21.06
N LEU A 569 -20.26 13.56 19.94
CA LEU A 569 -20.41 14.97 19.56
C LEU A 569 -21.71 15.61 20.06
N GLY A 570 -22.68 14.82 20.54
CA GLY A 570 -24.00 15.29 20.94
C GLY A 570 -24.83 15.83 19.76
N ILE A 571 -24.65 15.26 18.56
CA ILE A 571 -25.37 15.66 17.33
C ILE A 571 -26.26 14.52 16.81
N GLU A 572 -27.14 14.81 15.87
CA GLU A 572 -27.98 13.83 15.14
C GLU A 572 -28.82 12.92 16.05
N GLN A 573 -29.16 13.38 17.25
CA GLN A 573 -29.82 12.58 18.28
C GLN A 573 -31.18 11.97 17.79
N ASP A 574 -31.89 12.69 16.92
CA ASP A 574 -33.15 12.22 16.34
C ASP A 574 -32.96 11.13 15.29
N ASN A 575 -31.77 11.02 14.69
CA ASN A 575 -31.45 10.02 13.69
C ASN A 575 -30.85 8.74 14.29
N ILE A 576 -30.28 8.79 15.49
CA ILE A 576 -29.67 7.64 16.16
C ILE A 576 -30.60 6.43 16.24
N PRO A 577 -31.89 6.54 16.68
CA PRO A 577 -32.77 5.39 16.71
C PRO A 577 -33.04 4.73 15.36
N HIS A 578 -33.00 5.51 14.28
CA HIS A 578 -33.11 4.99 12.92
C HIS A 578 -31.89 4.10 12.55
N TRP A 579 -30.68 4.57 12.81
CA TRP A 579 -29.46 3.79 12.56
C TRP A 579 -29.35 2.57 13.49
N GLU A 580 -29.78 2.67 14.73
CA GLU A 580 -29.88 1.53 15.65
C GLU A 580 -30.87 0.47 15.13
N ALA A 581 -31.99 0.88 14.53
CA ALA A 581 -32.94 -0.04 13.89
C ALA A 581 -32.33 -0.69 12.64
N GLN A 582 -31.63 0.06 11.79
CA GLN A 582 -30.90 -0.51 10.64
C GLN A 582 -29.84 -1.54 11.10
N LEU A 583 -29.09 -1.23 12.15
CA LEU A 583 -28.10 -2.14 12.73
C LEU A 583 -28.75 -3.45 13.24
N ALA A 584 -29.91 -3.34 13.89
CA ALA A 584 -30.66 -4.49 14.38
C ALA A 584 -31.26 -5.36 13.26
N ASP A 585 -31.47 -4.78 12.08
CA ASP A 585 -32.04 -5.47 10.90
C ASP A 585 -31.00 -6.22 10.06
N LEU A 586 -29.67 -6.08 10.34
CA LEU A 586 -28.62 -6.76 9.59
C LEU A 586 -28.73 -8.28 9.70
N PRO A 587 -28.36 -9.03 8.63
CA PRO A 587 -28.35 -10.48 8.64
C PRO A 587 -27.43 -11.06 9.73
N THR A 588 -27.83 -12.19 10.29
CA THR A 588 -27.01 -12.96 11.23
C THR A 588 -25.97 -13.79 10.46
N TYR A 589 -24.75 -13.86 10.95
CA TYR A 589 -23.72 -14.71 10.40
C TYR A 589 -24.06 -16.19 10.58
N LEU A 590 -23.57 -17.01 9.66
CA LEU A 590 -23.75 -18.45 9.68
C LEU A 590 -22.42 -19.14 9.93
N LEU A 591 -22.47 -20.29 10.59
CA LEU A 591 -21.32 -21.18 10.77
C LEU A 591 -21.48 -22.42 9.90
N ASP A 592 -20.35 -22.99 9.48
CA ASP A 592 -20.34 -24.29 8.82
C ASP A 592 -20.45 -25.45 9.83
N LEU A 593 -20.44 -26.68 9.34
CA LEU A 593 -20.59 -27.85 10.19
C LEU A 593 -19.47 -28.06 11.21
N ASP A 594 -18.30 -27.48 10.96
CA ASP A 594 -17.12 -27.57 11.84
C ASP A 594 -17.03 -26.35 12.79
N GLY A 595 -18.00 -25.45 12.73
CA GLY A 595 -18.05 -24.23 13.55
C GLY A 595 -17.28 -23.04 12.97
N GLY A 596 -16.73 -23.14 11.75
CA GLY A 596 -16.07 -22.03 11.09
C GLY A 596 -17.05 -20.99 10.55
N LEU A 597 -16.68 -19.71 10.59
CA LEU A 597 -17.46 -18.63 10.01
C LEU A 597 -17.64 -18.83 8.50
N LYS A 598 -18.88 -18.84 8.02
CA LYS A 598 -19.20 -18.88 6.59
C LYS A 598 -18.89 -17.53 5.93
N GLU A 599 -18.44 -17.57 4.69
CA GLU A 599 -18.19 -16.36 3.89
C GLU A 599 -19.51 -15.69 3.43
N TRP A 600 -20.60 -16.46 3.40
CA TRP A 600 -21.92 -16.03 2.94
C TRP A 600 -22.98 -16.30 4.01
N ALA A 601 -23.64 -15.24 4.49
CA ALA A 601 -24.74 -15.34 5.43
C ALA A 601 -26.05 -15.72 4.69
N TRP A 602 -25.99 -16.79 3.86
CA TRP A 602 -27.10 -17.33 3.12
C TRP A 602 -27.07 -18.87 3.16
N PRO A 603 -28.14 -19.55 3.63
CA PRO A 603 -28.10 -20.98 3.93
C PRO A 603 -27.78 -21.89 2.76
N THR A 604 -28.17 -21.51 1.53
CA THR A 604 -28.03 -22.34 0.33
C THR A 604 -26.71 -22.12 -0.43
N ILE A 605 -25.86 -21.20 0.02
CA ILE A 605 -24.56 -20.97 -0.60
C ILE A 605 -23.51 -21.84 0.12
N GLU A 606 -22.77 -22.63 -0.66
CA GLU A 606 -21.71 -23.48 -0.16
C GLU A 606 -20.41 -22.70 0.01
N GLU A 607 -19.54 -23.17 0.92
CA GLU A 607 -18.24 -22.58 1.16
C GLU A 607 -17.19 -23.06 0.17
N ASN A 608 -16.27 -22.17 -0.20
CA ASN A 608 -15.05 -22.53 -0.93
C ASN A 608 -13.82 -22.08 -0.12
N TYR A 609 -13.22 -23.04 0.56
CA TYR A 609 -12.00 -22.81 1.35
C TYR A 609 -10.72 -22.77 0.51
N ASN A 610 -10.75 -23.27 -0.73
CA ASN A 610 -9.61 -23.18 -1.64
C ASN A 610 -9.58 -21.82 -2.35
N HIS A 611 -9.38 -20.79 -1.55
CA HIS A 611 -9.27 -19.41 -2.01
C HIS A 611 -8.27 -18.64 -1.15
N ARG A 612 -7.62 -17.64 -1.74
CA ARG A 612 -6.56 -16.86 -1.08
C ARG A 612 -7.07 -15.78 -0.12
N HIS A 613 -8.29 -15.25 -0.33
CA HIS A 613 -8.83 -14.14 0.45
C HIS A 613 -9.61 -14.61 1.68
N VAL A 614 -9.61 -13.78 2.72
CA VAL A 614 -10.38 -13.94 3.95
C VAL A 614 -11.19 -12.67 4.25
N SER A 615 -11.79 -12.07 3.23
CA SER A 615 -12.52 -10.80 3.33
C SER A 615 -13.70 -10.85 4.32
N HIS A 616 -14.28 -12.02 4.59
CA HIS A 616 -15.31 -12.24 5.60
C HIS A 616 -14.79 -12.14 7.05
N HIS A 617 -13.50 -12.04 7.27
CA HIS A 617 -12.90 -11.73 8.57
C HIS A 617 -12.82 -10.22 8.86
N TYR A 618 -13.52 -9.40 8.09
CA TYR A 618 -13.49 -7.94 8.21
C TYR A 618 -13.68 -7.44 9.63
N ASP A 619 -14.59 -8.04 10.41
CA ASP A 619 -14.86 -7.63 11.80
C ASP A 619 -13.61 -7.75 12.72
N VAL A 620 -12.63 -8.56 12.34
CA VAL A 620 -11.32 -8.67 13.01
C VAL A 620 -10.32 -7.70 12.38
N TRP A 621 -10.13 -7.77 11.05
CA TRP A 621 -9.24 -6.90 10.31
C TRP A 621 -9.78 -6.63 8.89
N PRO A 622 -9.79 -5.38 8.40
CA PRO A 622 -9.32 -4.13 9.01
C PRO A 622 -10.24 -3.57 10.11
N GLY A 623 -11.49 -4.04 10.21
CA GLY A 623 -12.42 -3.70 11.29
C GLY A 623 -11.86 -4.01 12.67
N ARG A 624 -12.58 -3.60 13.72
CA ARG A 624 -12.18 -3.75 15.12
C ARG A 624 -13.33 -4.19 16.03
N ALA A 625 -14.37 -4.81 15.43
CA ALA A 625 -15.56 -5.19 16.15
C ALA A 625 -15.37 -6.44 17.02
N VAL A 626 -14.53 -7.38 16.56
CA VAL A 626 -14.32 -8.70 17.17
C VAL A 626 -12.91 -8.85 17.73
N THR A 627 -12.86 -9.20 19.01
CA THR A 627 -11.65 -9.67 19.71
C THR A 627 -12.05 -10.85 20.60
N PRO A 628 -11.11 -11.67 21.10
CA PRO A 628 -11.41 -12.78 21.99
C PRO A 628 -12.17 -12.38 23.25
N GLU A 629 -12.04 -11.13 23.69
CA GLU A 629 -12.71 -10.59 24.89
C GLU A 629 -14.10 -10.05 24.63
N LYS A 630 -14.35 -9.51 23.40
CA LYS A 630 -15.64 -8.93 23.04
C LYS A 630 -16.64 -9.97 22.57
N ASP A 631 -16.16 -10.91 21.76
CA ASP A 631 -16.99 -11.97 21.18
C ASP A 631 -16.15 -13.25 21.04
N PRO A 632 -16.00 -14.04 22.12
CA PRO A 632 -15.20 -15.25 22.11
C PRO A 632 -15.74 -16.33 21.15
N GLU A 633 -17.08 -16.42 20.96
CA GLU A 633 -17.69 -17.43 20.08
C GLU A 633 -17.39 -17.12 18.60
N LEU A 634 -17.56 -15.87 18.18
CA LEU A 634 -17.27 -15.45 16.82
C LEU A 634 -15.75 -15.46 16.57
N SER A 635 -14.93 -15.11 17.57
CA SER A 635 -13.47 -15.20 17.48
C SER A 635 -13.01 -16.63 17.19
N GLU A 636 -13.55 -17.61 17.90
CA GLU A 636 -13.23 -19.03 17.65
C GLU A 636 -13.70 -19.48 16.26
N ALA A 637 -14.88 -19.08 15.83
CA ALA A 637 -15.39 -19.38 14.49
C ALA A 637 -14.50 -18.80 13.38
N ILE A 638 -13.97 -17.58 13.59
CA ILE A 638 -13.02 -16.96 12.64
C ILE A 638 -11.67 -17.65 12.66
N ILE A 639 -11.15 -18.08 13.81
CA ILE A 639 -9.91 -18.88 13.91
C ILE A 639 -10.06 -20.18 13.11
N ILE A 640 -11.15 -20.91 13.30
CA ILE A 640 -11.43 -22.15 12.54
C ILE A 640 -11.47 -21.85 11.03
N SER A 641 -12.18 -20.82 10.61
CA SER A 641 -12.28 -20.41 9.22
C SER A 641 -10.92 -20.01 8.64
N ASN A 642 -10.09 -19.27 9.39
CA ASN A 642 -8.76 -18.83 8.98
C ASN A 642 -7.83 -20.03 8.73
N ARG A 643 -7.81 -21.00 9.64
CA ARG A 643 -7.01 -22.23 9.53
C ARG A 643 -7.48 -23.16 8.41
N LYS A 644 -8.78 -23.16 8.09
CA LYS A 644 -9.34 -23.94 6.97
C LYS A 644 -9.02 -23.34 5.61
N ARG A 645 -8.66 -22.06 5.53
CA ARG A 645 -8.39 -21.38 4.28
C ARG A 645 -7.12 -21.92 3.61
N ALA A 646 -7.29 -22.64 2.51
CA ALA A 646 -6.20 -23.11 1.70
C ALA A 646 -5.68 -21.98 0.81
N GLN A 647 -4.44 -22.09 0.40
CA GLN A 647 -3.86 -21.16 -0.57
C GLN A 647 -4.21 -21.64 -1.98
N GLN A 648 -5.09 -20.88 -2.64
CA GLN A 648 -5.39 -21.11 -4.05
C GLN A 648 -4.17 -20.77 -4.92
N ASP A 649 -3.43 -19.76 -4.52
CA ASP A 649 -2.18 -19.32 -5.12
C ASP A 649 -1.28 -18.68 -4.04
N ASP A 650 -0.01 -18.49 -4.35
CA ASP A 650 0.98 -17.90 -3.45
C ASP A 650 0.90 -16.37 -3.45
N SER A 651 -0.28 -15.78 -3.30
CA SER A 651 -0.40 -14.32 -3.27
C SER A 651 -0.16 -13.74 -1.87
N ALA A 652 0.69 -12.73 -1.79
CA ALA A 652 1.07 -12.08 -0.54
C ALA A 652 -0.14 -11.56 0.24
N HIS A 653 -1.07 -10.87 -0.43
CA HIS A 653 -2.15 -10.17 0.26
C HIS A 653 -3.09 -11.10 1.04
N GLY A 654 -3.36 -12.30 0.53
CA GLY A 654 -4.15 -13.30 1.26
C GLY A 654 -3.46 -13.75 2.55
N ILE A 655 -2.15 -14.02 2.47
CA ILE A 655 -1.33 -14.40 3.61
C ILE A 655 -1.25 -13.25 4.63
N ILE A 656 -1.13 -12.00 4.15
CA ILE A 656 -1.10 -10.82 5.01
C ILE A 656 -2.41 -10.67 5.79
N HIS A 657 -3.58 -10.82 5.14
CA HIS A 657 -4.87 -10.77 5.83
C HIS A 657 -5.01 -11.87 6.87
N ARG A 658 -4.56 -13.09 6.57
CA ARG A 658 -4.56 -14.21 7.52
C ARG A 658 -3.65 -13.93 8.71
N ALA A 659 -2.48 -13.33 8.48
CA ALA A 659 -1.55 -12.93 9.54
C ALA A 659 -2.17 -11.87 10.47
N PHE A 660 -2.81 -10.82 9.92
CA PHE A 660 -3.52 -9.83 10.74
C PHE A 660 -4.66 -10.46 11.56
N THR A 661 -5.45 -11.34 10.94
CA THR A 661 -6.51 -12.07 11.65
C THR A 661 -5.93 -12.86 12.82
N ALA A 662 -4.85 -13.61 12.61
CA ALA A 662 -4.19 -14.41 13.63
C ALA A 662 -3.60 -13.54 14.76
N ILE A 663 -2.90 -12.43 14.42
CA ILE A 663 -2.34 -11.51 15.41
C ILE A 663 -3.45 -10.92 16.30
N ARG A 664 -4.54 -10.46 15.73
CA ARG A 664 -5.64 -9.84 16.49
C ARG A 664 -6.44 -10.84 17.31
N LEU A 665 -6.58 -12.07 16.84
CA LEU A 665 -7.20 -13.18 17.58
C LEU A 665 -6.24 -13.92 18.51
N LYS A 666 -4.97 -13.50 18.59
CA LYS A 666 -3.94 -14.06 19.48
C LYS A 666 -3.57 -15.51 19.15
N ASP A 667 -3.74 -15.91 17.90
CA ASP A 667 -3.31 -17.21 17.37
C ASP A 667 -1.83 -17.13 16.97
N MET A 668 -0.93 -17.37 17.94
CA MET A 668 0.52 -17.25 17.77
C MET A 668 1.06 -18.17 16.67
N GLU A 669 0.60 -19.40 16.63
CA GLU A 669 1.08 -20.41 15.69
C GLU A 669 0.79 -20.01 14.24
N GLU A 670 -0.47 -19.62 13.98
CA GLU A 670 -0.90 -19.17 12.65
C GLU A 670 -0.24 -17.84 12.25
N ALA A 671 -0.03 -16.91 13.22
CA ALA A 671 0.65 -15.65 12.96
C ALA A 671 2.11 -15.87 12.56
N GLU A 672 2.86 -16.67 13.31
CA GLU A 672 4.26 -16.98 13.02
C GLU A 672 4.43 -17.71 11.69
N GLN A 673 3.56 -18.69 11.40
CA GLN A 673 3.56 -19.42 10.15
C GLN A 673 3.35 -18.52 8.94
N ASN A 674 2.33 -17.65 8.97
CA ASN A 674 2.04 -16.72 7.87
C ASN A 674 3.16 -15.68 7.70
N LEU A 675 3.70 -15.12 8.78
CA LEU A 675 4.82 -14.17 8.71
C LEU A 675 6.08 -14.83 8.19
N SER A 676 6.41 -16.05 8.65
CA SER A 676 7.55 -16.80 8.14
C SER A 676 7.42 -17.07 6.63
N GLN A 677 6.23 -17.44 6.16
CA GLN A 677 5.97 -17.60 4.74
C GLN A 677 6.22 -16.32 3.95
N LEU A 678 5.71 -15.17 4.42
CA LEU A 678 5.91 -13.87 3.76
C LEU A 678 7.38 -13.45 3.69
N LEU A 679 8.17 -13.73 4.72
CA LEU A 679 9.55 -13.27 4.81
C LEU A 679 10.55 -14.22 4.12
N ASN A 680 10.27 -15.54 4.13
CA ASN A 680 11.24 -16.55 3.74
C ASN A 680 10.99 -17.18 2.35
N HIS A 681 9.83 -16.92 1.71
CA HIS A 681 9.41 -17.59 0.48
C HIS A 681 9.41 -16.70 -0.76
N GLY A 682 10.28 -15.69 -0.82
CA GLY A 682 10.51 -14.91 -2.04
C GLY A 682 9.59 -13.72 -2.27
N PHE A 683 8.79 -13.33 -1.27
CA PHE A 683 7.99 -12.10 -1.33
C PHE A 683 8.80 -10.83 -1.05
N VAL A 684 9.94 -10.96 -0.37
CA VAL A 684 10.85 -9.84 -0.08
C VAL A 684 12.04 -9.88 -1.03
N ARG A 685 12.31 -8.75 -1.69
CA ARG A 685 13.41 -8.56 -2.62
C ARG A 685 14.67 -8.09 -1.88
N ARG A 686 15.85 -8.22 -2.51
CA ARG A 686 17.13 -7.78 -1.92
C ARG A 686 17.24 -6.28 -1.62
N THR A 687 16.39 -5.47 -2.24
CA THR A 687 16.22 -4.04 -1.92
C THR A 687 15.13 -3.78 -0.88
N LEU A 688 14.63 -4.84 -0.24
CA LEU A 688 13.54 -4.88 0.73
C LEU A 688 12.21 -4.31 0.20
N GLN A 689 12.06 -4.19 -1.11
CA GLN A 689 10.76 -4.08 -1.74
C GLN A 689 10.09 -5.44 -1.75
N THR A 690 8.77 -5.44 -1.88
CA THR A 690 7.98 -6.67 -1.82
C THR A 690 7.28 -6.96 -3.13
N SER A 691 6.79 -8.18 -3.28
CA SER A 691 6.07 -8.66 -4.46
C SER A 691 4.73 -9.27 -4.06
N HIS A 692 3.79 -9.26 -5.01
CA HIS A 692 2.48 -9.90 -4.82
C HIS A 692 2.57 -11.42 -4.91
N PHE A 693 3.38 -11.92 -5.84
CA PHE A 693 3.75 -13.33 -5.95
C PHE A 693 5.24 -13.50 -5.75
N PRO A 694 5.70 -14.65 -5.25
CA PRO A 694 7.12 -14.89 -5.04
C PRO A 694 7.96 -14.55 -6.28
N TYR A 695 8.99 -13.76 -6.10
CA TYR A 695 9.96 -13.36 -7.13
C TYR A 695 9.40 -12.60 -8.34
N ARG A 696 8.14 -12.16 -8.34
CA ARG A 696 7.48 -11.49 -9.48
C ARG A 696 7.20 -10.02 -9.21
N GLY A 697 7.88 -9.13 -9.94
CA GLY A 697 7.63 -7.70 -9.93
C GLY A 697 7.84 -7.03 -8.57
N VAL A 698 7.30 -5.83 -8.42
CA VAL A 698 7.21 -5.08 -7.16
C VAL A 698 5.76 -4.75 -6.89
N PHE A 699 5.30 -5.07 -5.69
CA PHE A 699 3.95 -4.75 -5.23
C PHE A 699 3.98 -4.43 -3.73
N PRO A 700 3.37 -3.32 -3.29
CA PRO A 700 3.68 -2.73 -1.98
C PRO A 700 2.85 -3.26 -0.81
N ASP A 701 1.95 -4.24 -0.99
CA ASP A 701 1.05 -4.73 0.06
C ASP A 701 1.81 -5.12 1.33
N LEU A 702 2.82 -5.99 1.19
CA LEU A 702 3.62 -6.42 2.33
C LEU A 702 4.52 -5.29 2.85
N THR A 703 5.06 -4.44 1.96
CA THR A 703 5.87 -3.28 2.38
C THR A 703 5.07 -2.37 3.31
N GLY A 704 3.81 -2.07 2.96
CA GLY A 704 2.94 -1.22 3.79
C GLY A 704 2.43 -1.90 5.06
N ALA A 705 2.24 -3.23 5.03
CA ALA A 705 1.68 -4.00 6.13
C ALA A 705 2.67 -4.30 7.27
N VAL A 706 3.97 -4.48 6.96
CA VAL A 706 4.96 -4.89 7.98
C VAL A 706 5.02 -3.94 9.18
N PRO A 707 5.04 -2.60 9.04
CA PRO A 707 5.04 -1.73 10.21
C PRO A 707 3.80 -1.92 11.10
N ALA A 708 2.62 -2.16 10.49
CA ALA A 708 1.39 -2.39 11.24
C ALA A 708 1.42 -3.74 11.97
N PHE A 709 1.92 -4.82 11.35
CA PHE A 709 2.13 -6.11 12.03
C PHE A 709 2.98 -5.93 13.28
N LEU A 710 4.15 -5.32 13.13
CA LEU A 710 5.11 -5.17 14.22
C LEU A 710 4.54 -4.30 15.33
N VAL A 711 3.80 -3.24 15.01
CA VAL A 711 3.09 -2.46 16.02
C VAL A 711 2.10 -3.34 16.77
N GLU A 712 1.21 -4.07 16.07
CA GLU A 712 0.17 -4.88 16.73
C GLU A 712 0.74 -6.10 17.47
N MET A 713 1.90 -6.61 17.08
CA MET A 713 2.63 -7.65 17.83
C MET A 713 3.28 -7.08 19.10
N CYS A 714 3.80 -5.85 19.05
CA CYS A 714 4.39 -5.19 20.20
C CYS A 714 3.34 -4.63 21.15
N VAL A 715 2.35 -3.92 20.63
CA VAL A 715 1.29 -3.29 21.41
C VAL A 715 -0.01 -3.27 20.61
N PHE A 716 -0.95 -4.09 21.01
CA PHE A 716 -2.31 -4.04 20.47
C PHE A 716 -3.13 -3.01 21.24
N SER A 717 -3.99 -2.27 20.52
CA SER A 717 -4.87 -1.29 21.15
C SER A 717 -6.22 -1.20 20.46
N GLU A 718 -7.23 -0.97 21.28
CA GLU A 718 -8.59 -0.68 20.88
C GLU A 718 -9.20 0.28 21.91
N PRO A 719 -10.38 0.91 21.65
CA PRO A 719 -10.99 1.79 22.62
C PRO A 719 -11.11 1.17 24.02
N GLY A 720 -10.47 1.80 25.00
CA GLY A 720 -10.43 1.36 26.39
C GLY A 720 -9.40 0.29 26.75
N THR A 721 -8.61 -0.22 25.80
CA THR A 721 -7.65 -1.31 26.04
C THR A 721 -6.28 -1.07 25.40
N VAL A 722 -5.23 -1.41 26.13
CA VAL A 722 -3.84 -1.54 25.63
C VAL A 722 -3.30 -2.88 26.09
N GLU A 723 -2.84 -3.69 25.15
CA GLU A 723 -2.28 -5.01 25.43
C GLU A 723 -0.81 -5.06 24.99
N PHE A 724 0.08 -5.50 25.87
CA PHE A 724 1.52 -5.52 25.64
C PHE A 724 1.99 -6.90 25.22
N LEU A 725 2.73 -6.98 24.12
CA LEU A 725 3.28 -8.19 23.53
C LEU A 725 2.24 -9.32 23.38
N PRO A 726 1.07 -9.05 22.75
CA PRO A 726 -0.01 -10.04 22.63
C PRO A 726 0.37 -11.28 21.83
N VAL A 727 1.22 -11.09 20.81
CA VAL A 727 1.73 -12.12 19.92
C VAL A 727 3.18 -11.80 19.63
N MET A 728 4.12 -12.40 20.38
CA MET A 728 5.54 -12.14 20.22
C MET A 728 6.33 -13.44 20.25
N PRO A 729 6.91 -13.86 19.12
CA PRO A 729 7.78 -15.03 19.03
C PRO A 729 8.99 -14.95 19.96
N ASP A 730 9.47 -16.08 20.44
CA ASP A 730 10.56 -16.15 21.43
C ASP A 730 11.86 -15.48 20.96
N ASN A 731 12.18 -15.58 19.67
CA ASN A 731 13.37 -14.95 19.10
C ASN A 731 13.27 -13.42 18.95
N LEU A 732 12.10 -12.83 19.21
CA LEU A 732 11.86 -11.39 19.23
C LEU A 732 11.62 -10.84 20.65
N MET A 733 11.88 -11.65 21.68
CA MET A 733 11.67 -11.29 23.09
C MET A 733 12.73 -10.33 23.67
N ASN A 734 13.40 -9.58 22.82
CA ASN A 734 14.28 -8.48 23.20
C ASN A 734 14.18 -7.37 22.16
N GLY A 735 13.72 -6.19 22.57
CA GLY A 735 13.53 -5.10 21.62
C GLY A 735 13.02 -3.83 22.29
N ALA A 736 12.81 -2.81 21.43
CA ALA A 736 12.18 -1.56 21.83
C ALA A 736 11.37 -0.99 20.67
N ILE A 737 10.33 -0.22 20.98
CA ILE A 737 9.54 0.54 20.02
C ILE A 737 9.25 1.93 20.57
N ASP A 738 9.37 2.93 19.73
CA ASP A 738 9.15 4.33 20.04
C ASP A 738 8.03 4.92 19.19
N GLY A 739 7.17 5.76 19.81
CA GLY A 739 6.27 6.62 19.08
C GLY A 739 5.14 5.89 18.36
N VAL A 740 4.30 5.16 19.10
CA VAL A 740 3.10 4.51 18.55
C VAL A 740 1.84 5.24 19.00
N TRP A 741 0.99 5.65 18.06
CA TRP A 741 -0.33 6.18 18.35
C TRP A 741 -1.33 5.04 18.48
N LEU A 742 -1.95 4.95 19.65
CA LEU A 742 -2.84 3.88 20.04
C LEU A 742 -4.28 4.20 19.68
N TYR A 743 -5.03 3.22 19.20
CA TYR A 743 -6.45 3.36 18.85
C TYR A 743 -7.37 3.50 20.08
N THR A 744 -6.90 4.22 21.05
CA THR A 744 -7.58 4.51 22.32
C THR A 744 -7.26 5.92 22.85
N PHE A 745 -7.08 6.89 21.94
CA PHE A 745 -6.78 8.30 22.28
C PHE A 745 -5.53 8.46 23.14
N ALA A 746 -4.52 7.65 22.89
CA ALA A 746 -3.29 7.65 23.67
C ALA A 746 -2.06 7.44 22.75
N LYS A 747 -0.89 7.74 23.28
CA LYS A 747 0.37 7.51 22.59
C LYS A 747 1.32 6.70 23.50
N LEU A 748 1.82 5.60 22.98
CA LEU A 748 3.00 4.92 23.52
C LEU A 748 4.22 5.73 23.09
N ASN A 749 4.88 6.39 24.06
CA ASN A 749 6.06 7.19 23.77
C ASN A 749 7.29 6.32 23.57
N HIS A 750 7.42 5.29 24.43
CA HIS A 750 8.51 4.33 24.43
C HIS A 750 8.05 3.03 25.07
N MET A 751 8.52 1.91 24.58
CA MET A 751 8.43 0.61 25.22
C MET A 751 9.69 -0.18 24.88
N ASP A 752 10.31 -0.74 25.91
CA ASP A 752 11.36 -1.75 25.76
C ASP A 752 10.97 -3.03 26.53
N TRP A 753 11.46 -4.15 26.05
CA TRP A 753 11.19 -5.46 26.65
C TRP A 753 12.39 -6.39 26.54
N ASP A 754 12.50 -7.25 27.54
CA ASP A 754 13.50 -8.31 27.64
C ASP A 754 12.92 -9.51 28.44
N GLU A 755 13.75 -10.49 28.73
CA GLU A 755 13.37 -11.67 29.51
C GLU A 755 12.86 -11.33 30.94
N LYS A 756 13.18 -10.16 31.46
CA LYS A 756 12.82 -9.73 32.84
C LYS A 756 11.48 -9.00 32.86
N GLY A 757 11.04 -8.42 31.73
CA GLY A 757 9.79 -7.69 31.69
C GLY A 757 9.70 -6.63 30.63
N ILE A 758 8.66 -5.81 30.75
CA ILE A 758 8.32 -4.74 29.81
C ILE A 758 8.34 -3.42 30.58
N ARG A 759 8.93 -2.40 29.99
CA ARG A 759 8.95 -1.03 30.51
C ARG A 759 8.37 -0.12 29.43
N ALA A 760 7.25 0.53 29.75
CA ALA A 760 6.53 1.36 28.80
C ALA A 760 6.18 2.73 29.38
N SER A 761 6.00 3.71 28.51
CA SER A 761 5.53 5.05 28.84
C SER A 761 4.38 5.43 27.92
N ILE A 762 3.19 5.66 28.46
CA ILE A 762 1.97 6.01 27.72
C ILE A 762 1.47 7.38 28.15
N THR A 763 1.17 8.24 27.18
CA THR A 763 0.48 9.53 27.37
C THR A 763 -0.95 9.40 26.87
N SER A 764 -1.95 9.71 27.74
CA SER A 764 -3.35 9.74 27.34
C SER A 764 -3.77 11.15 26.92
N ASN A 765 -4.41 11.26 25.76
CA ASN A 765 -4.86 12.55 25.23
C ASN A 765 -6.12 13.08 25.93
N GLN A 766 -6.85 12.19 26.62
CA GLN A 766 -8.08 12.52 27.36
C GLN A 766 -8.13 11.82 28.71
N ALA A 767 -9.04 12.26 29.60
CA ALA A 767 -9.32 11.55 30.84
C ALA A 767 -10.08 10.27 30.49
N GLN A 768 -9.54 9.10 30.85
CA GLN A 768 -10.12 7.80 30.56
C GLN A 768 -9.55 6.70 31.47
N THR A 769 -10.30 5.62 31.61
CA THR A 769 -9.78 4.41 32.25
C THR A 769 -9.40 3.41 31.16
N LEU A 770 -8.17 2.91 31.21
CA LEU A 770 -7.65 1.91 30.30
C LEU A 770 -7.43 0.59 31.00
N THR A 771 -7.83 -0.48 30.33
CA THR A 771 -7.40 -1.84 30.60
C THR A 771 -5.97 -2.02 30.08
N LEU A 772 -5.02 -2.28 30.97
CA LEU A 772 -3.63 -2.60 30.65
C LEU A 772 -3.43 -4.10 30.82
N ARG A 773 -3.21 -4.82 29.71
CA ARG A 773 -3.20 -6.29 29.65
C ARG A 773 -1.83 -6.84 29.30
N ASN A 774 -1.47 -7.95 29.92
CA ASN A 774 -0.41 -8.86 29.49
C ASN A 774 -0.79 -10.30 29.82
N ARG A 775 -0.79 -11.18 28.83
CA ARG A 775 -1.31 -12.56 28.92
C ARG A 775 -0.37 -13.54 29.62
N ARG A 776 0.86 -13.13 29.95
CA ARG A 776 1.79 -14.03 30.64
C ARG A 776 1.32 -14.29 32.05
N GLU A 777 1.23 -15.59 32.39
CA GLU A 777 0.88 -16.01 33.75
C GLU A 777 1.92 -15.53 34.79
N GLY A 778 1.45 -15.16 35.95
CA GLY A 778 2.32 -14.77 37.08
C GLY A 778 2.90 -13.35 36.95
N CYS A 779 2.78 -12.65 35.83
CA CYS A 779 3.31 -11.30 35.70
C CYS A 779 2.66 -10.32 36.67
N ARG A 780 3.43 -9.33 37.14
CA ARG A 780 2.95 -8.21 37.95
C ARG A 780 2.96 -6.93 37.14
N ILE A 781 1.92 -6.12 37.26
CA ILE A 781 1.77 -4.86 36.53
C ILE A 781 1.85 -3.70 37.55
N LEU A 782 2.84 -2.84 37.37
CA LEU A 782 3.04 -1.62 38.14
C LEU A 782 2.76 -0.40 37.26
N VAL A 783 2.08 0.60 37.82
CA VAL A 783 1.90 1.89 37.17
C VAL A 783 2.46 2.98 38.08
N ASN A 784 3.39 3.78 37.55
CA ASN A 784 4.14 4.80 38.32
C ASN A 784 4.80 4.24 39.61
N GLY A 785 5.35 3.03 39.52
CA GLY A 785 6.02 2.33 40.60
C GLY A 785 5.09 1.70 41.66
N LYS A 786 3.77 1.78 41.44
CA LYS A 786 2.78 1.16 42.32
C LYS A 786 2.18 -0.08 41.66
N GLU A 787 2.31 -1.21 42.31
CA GLU A 787 1.66 -2.45 41.89
C GLU A 787 0.14 -2.34 41.98
N LEU A 788 -0.56 -2.71 40.89
CA LEU A 788 -2.00 -2.72 40.82
C LEU A 788 -2.53 -4.14 40.99
N THR A 789 -3.72 -4.26 41.59
CA THR A 789 -4.41 -5.55 41.72
C THR A 789 -4.90 -6.01 40.34
N LYS A 790 -4.47 -7.20 39.93
CA LYS A 790 -4.93 -7.82 38.66
C LYS A 790 -6.32 -8.38 38.79
N ASP A 791 -7.07 -8.25 37.70
CA ASP A 791 -8.28 -9.01 37.40
C ASP A 791 -7.98 -9.92 36.20
N GLY A 792 -7.73 -11.21 36.47
CA GLY A 792 -7.21 -12.12 35.46
C GLY A 792 -5.83 -11.70 34.90
N ASP A 793 -5.78 -11.33 33.62
CA ASP A 793 -4.57 -10.98 32.87
C ASP A 793 -4.31 -9.46 32.76
N HIS A 794 -5.13 -8.62 33.42
CA HIS A 794 -5.08 -7.17 33.25
C HIS A 794 -5.26 -6.39 34.56
N VAL A 795 -4.98 -5.08 34.47
CA VAL A 795 -5.28 -4.08 35.51
C VAL A 795 -6.05 -2.91 34.89
N GLN A 796 -6.80 -2.18 35.70
CA GLN A 796 -7.45 -0.93 35.32
C GLN A 796 -6.64 0.25 35.84
N TYR A 797 -6.37 1.24 34.96
CA TYR A 797 -5.73 2.49 35.35
C TYR A 797 -6.45 3.69 34.77
N THR A 798 -6.76 4.69 35.63
CA THR A 798 -7.45 5.91 35.21
C THR A 798 -6.45 7.02 34.96
N PHE A 799 -6.32 7.41 33.69
CA PHE A 799 -5.51 8.54 33.25
C PHE A 799 -6.27 9.85 33.35
N LYS A 800 -5.57 10.93 33.69
CA LYS A 800 -6.02 12.30 33.44
C LYS A 800 -5.67 12.69 31.99
N ALA A 801 -6.38 13.68 31.44
CA ALA A 801 -6.02 14.23 30.13
C ALA A 801 -4.58 14.80 30.15
N GLY A 802 -3.75 14.40 29.20
CA GLY A 802 -2.35 14.78 29.10
C GLY A 802 -1.40 14.06 30.07
N GLU A 803 -1.90 13.13 30.89
CA GLU A 803 -1.08 12.38 31.81
C GLU A 803 -0.18 11.38 31.08
N THR A 804 1.10 11.35 31.47
CA THR A 804 2.05 10.31 31.11
C THR A 804 2.25 9.36 32.28
N ALA A 805 1.93 8.08 32.10
CA ALA A 805 2.18 7.03 33.07
C ALA A 805 3.32 6.11 32.61
N LYS A 806 4.14 5.68 33.61
CA LYS A 806 5.15 4.63 33.43
C LYS A 806 4.52 3.29 33.81
N ILE A 807 4.59 2.33 32.92
CA ILE A 807 4.08 0.97 33.11
C ILE A 807 5.27 0.02 33.16
N GLU A 808 5.33 -0.81 34.19
CA GLU A 808 6.31 -1.87 34.32
C GLU A 808 5.57 -3.20 34.48
N ILE A 809 5.90 -4.16 33.62
CA ILE A 809 5.37 -5.53 33.69
C ILE A 809 6.56 -6.43 34.01
N ILE A 810 6.54 -7.02 35.21
CA ILE A 810 7.60 -7.90 35.71
C ILE A 810 7.13 -9.33 35.40
N LEU A 811 7.93 -10.05 34.64
CA LEU A 811 7.63 -11.42 34.19
C LEU A 811 8.15 -12.46 35.19
#